data_bd48871d3cf2b853f30d177cc3c91ffc
#
_entry.id   bd48871d3cf2b853f30d177cc3c91ffc
#
_cell.length_a   1.000
_cell.length_b   1.000
_cell.length_c   1.000
_cell.angle_alpha   90.00
_cell.angle_beta   90.00
_cell.angle_gamma   90.00
#
_symmetry.space_group_name_H-M   'P 1'
#
loop_
_entity.id
_entity.type
_entity.pdbx_description
1 polymer ?
#
loop_
_entity_poly.entity_id
_entity_poly.type
_entity_poly.pdbx_seq_one_letter_code
_entity_poly.pdbx_strand_id
1 'polypeptide(L)'
;MSQIKSSKDSKDASKTIDKSIMNAPDSSIEKVDPKSAEITEIKSKESSLTKSKPSTEVKSKISAENKKVNAKEKIEKAIKSAGDAAKKEVEQTNKTIQKAAKTATTKTRKVANDTKKITEAVIKSKAEDTAKAVKNTSEKLAKDSKKATKKAKETVKKKIAIAKEEAEKIASEAALKTTKTTSRAKKAIKDTANKVSAKIQEIDLEREFNERLNSRYDELKWLYMELYDNMDSLNDLKNNLRNIYFYRDNDLKKIDREREKNPNWYKDNKLVGMTVYADLFSNDLNGISDKIDYFKEMNVNYLHIMPIFKTPYGMSDGGFSISDFRNVSEHLGGNDAFNKLALKCRKNDINISMDFVLNHTSDQHEWAMKAKQGDPEYIEYYNFYSDYTIPSEFEKTIPQKLPNIAPGNFTYIECLNKHVMTTFNRYQWDLNFKNPAVFNEMIYNLLYLANIGCDVLKLDSVQYIWKQLQTDCRNLPQVHSIIRLIRLITEIVCPGVILSADIEDMDAQYKNVYFGSNEKPECQMLYNEGTMLAVWNSLATRDTRILKNELSKIYNNEGNDYYVNYLRNYKDIEWNLDSDEVRKIGFDPYMHNKFLSEFFSGNFRDSFARGELYDSDPFSGVSGICGTTASLCGLEKALYERDDIQTDVSINRILMLYAFNNSISGIPVICSGDEIGQLNDYTYKEDDNRSIDTNNIYKGKFNWENADKRKDSNTVESKIFSGIKKLEDLRVKYNVFSGDGETKLIDLDDISVLAFMRNLEDENLICVFNFSEWDKNINLNLDGKYKDIITEATYNLKDELNVKPYGVLWLYKKS
;
A
#
# COMPACT_ATOMS: atom_id res chain seq x y z
N MET A 1 34.98 -52.81 -17.04
CA MET A 1 36.17 -53.50 -16.55
C MET A 1 36.63 -52.72 -15.30
N SER A 2 36.65 -53.18 -14.08
CA SER A 2 36.53 -54.43 -13.36
C SER A 2 36.00 -54.07 -11.97
N GLN A 3 34.91 -54.69 -11.50
CA GLN A 3 34.90 -55.84 -10.61
C GLN A 3 35.77 -55.65 -9.34
N ILE A 4 35.30 -55.86 -8.13
CA ILE A 4 34.46 -56.81 -7.36
C ILE A 4 34.96 -56.65 -5.92
N LYS A 5 34.29 -56.74 -4.85
CA LYS A 5 33.61 -57.71 -3.96
C LYS A 5 33.30 -57.06 -2.63
N SER A 6 32.17 -57.07 -2.09
CA SER A 6 31.35 -57.96 -1.23
C SER A 6 32.07 -58.60 -0.04
N SER A 7 31.56 -58.39 1.20
CA SER A 7 31.30 -59.33 2.30
C SER A 7 30.49 -58.57 3.37
N LYS A 8 29.34 -58.93 3.72
CA LYS A 8 28.61 -59.88 4.55
C LYS A 8 29.21 -60.16 5.89
N ASP A 9 28.37 -60.05 6.86
CA ASP A 9 28.09 -60.74 8.13
C ASP A 9 28.19 -59.79 9.33
N SER A 10 27.38 -59.80 10.33
CA SER A 10 26.14 -60.54 10.72
C SER A 10 25.72 -60.01 12.11
N LYS A 11 24.43 -59.93 12.32
CA LYS A 11 23.69 -60.38 13.51
C LYS A 11 23.85 -59.83 14.92
N ASP A 12 22.70 -59.40 15.39
CA ASP A 12 22.05 -59.69 16.68
C ASP A 12 22.60 -59.08 17.97
N ALA A 13 21.79 -58.24 18.57
CA ALA A 13 21.26 -58.52 19.91
C ALA A 13 20.07 -57.56 20.24
N SER A 14 18.96 -58.22 20.44
CA SER A 14 17.70 -57.73 21.00
C SER A 14 17.71 -57.72 22.53
N LYS A 15 16.71 -57.01 23.10
CA LYS A 15 16.17 -57.03 24.47
C LYS A 15 16.84 -56.02 25.42
N THR A 16 16.10 -55.25 26.17
CA THR A 16 15.04 -55.61 27.11
C THR A 16 14.17 -54.38 27.45
N ILE A 17 12.89 -54.63 27.55
CA ILE A 17 11.78 -53.88 28.12
C ILE A 17 12.04 -53.63 29.60
N ASP A 18 11.66 -52.45 30.14
CA ASP A 18 10.95 -52.45 31.40
C ASP A 18 9.91 -51.35 31.52
N LYS A 19 8.72 -51.77 31.97
CA LYS A 19 7.53 -51.00 32.31
C LYS A 19 7.49 -50.75 33.82
N SER A 20 7.07 -49.55 34.22
CA SER A 20 6.31 -49.35 35.48
C SER A 20 5.64 -48.02 35.46
N ILE A 21 4.36 -47.97 35.22
CA ILE A 21 3.21 -47.97 36.15
C ILE A 21 2.96 -46.59 36.72
N MET A 22 1.86 -45.98 36.18
CA MET A 22 0.59 -45.58 36.78
C MET A 22 0.65 -44.89 38.14
N ASN A 23 0.10 -43.63 38.19
CA ASN A 23 -1.18 -43.39 38.92
C ASN A 23 -1.58 -41.91 38.81
N ALA A 24 -2.82 -41.68 38.40
CA ALA A 24 -3.60 -40.50 38.67
C ALA A 24 -4.28 -40.59 40.05
N PRO A 25 -4.80 -39.55 40.64
CA PRO A 25 -6.24 -39.52 40.75
C PRO A 25 -6.90 -38.16 40.37
N ASP A 26 -8.06 -38.43 39.90
CA ASP A 26 -9.23 -37.59 39.65
C ASP A 26 -9.73 -36.84 40.86
N SER A 27 -10.28 -35.63 40.73
CA SER A 27 -11.48 -35.14 41.38
C SER A 27 -11.94 -33.76 40.89
N SER A 28 -13.01 -33.80 40.16
CA SER A 28 -14.34 -33.22 40.41
C SER A 28 -14.51 -31.71 40.06
N ILE A 29 -15.33 -31.62 39.06
CA ILE A 29 -16.19 -30.56 38.57
C ILE A 29 -17.02 -29.87 39.65
N GLU A 30 -17.13 -28.56 39.59
CA GLU A 30 -18.36 -27.85 39.92
C GLU A 30 -18.58 -26.64 39.02
N LYS A 31 -19.71 -26.69 38.34
CA LYS A 31 -20.34 -25.60 37.59
C LYS A 31 -21.10 -24.72 38.56
N VAL A 32 -21.04 -23.39 38.45
CA VAL A 32 -22.10 -22.49 38.92
C VAL A 32 -22.35 -21.43 37.83
N ASP A 33 -23.60 -21.38 37.44
CA ASP A 33 -24.23 -20.47 36.48
C ASP A 33 -24.68 -19.16 37.19
N PRO A 34 -24.92 -18.05 36.46
CA PRO A 34 -25.10 -16.73 37.03
C PRO A 34 -26.57 -16.41 37.25
N LYS A 35 -26.87 -15.63 38.32
CA LYS A 35 -27.99 -14.66 38.34
C LYS A 35 -28.05 -13.81 39.62
N SER A 36 -28.18 -12.50 39.32
CA SER A 36 -29.12 -11.52 39.91
C SER A 36 -28.89 -10.92 41.29
N ALA A 37 -29.11 -9.63 41.32
CA ALA A 37 -29.75 -8.76 42.30
C ALA A 37 -28.78 -8.18 43.36
N GLU A 38 -28.89 -7.03 43.81
CA GLU A 38 -29.80 -5.89 43.86
C GLU A 38 -29.21 -4.82 44.79
N ILE A 39 -29.56 -3.63 44.51
CA ILE A 39 -29.32 -2.36 45.17
C ILE A 39 -29.65 -2.42 46.69
N THR A 40 -28.83 -1.77 47.52
CA THR A 40 -29.36 -1.10 48.71
C THR A 40 -28.56 0.15 49.07
N GLU A 41 -29.27 1.28 49.07
CA GLU A 41 -28.91 2.55 49.70
C GLU A 41 -28.90 2.42 51.23
N ILE A 42 -27.97 3.07 51.93
CA ILE A 42 -28.21 3.60 53.30
C ILE A 42 -27.52 4.95 53.44
N LYS A 43 -28.32 5.91 53.85
CA LYS A 43 -28.01 7.29 54.23
C LYS A 43 -27.41 7.41 55.63
N SER A 44 -26.64 8.49 55.76
CA SER A 44 -26.48 9.42 56.90
C SER A 44 -25.62 9.06 58.09
N LYS A 45 -24.61 9.87 58.34
CA LYS A 45 -24.58 10.85 59.45
C LYS A 45 -23.33 11.73 59.42
N GLU A 46 -23.57 13.02 59.59
CA GLU A 46 -22.59 14.06 59.89
C GLU A 46 -21.90 13.83 61.26
N SER A 47 -20.63 14.14 61.33
CA SER A 47 -20.11 15.18 62.28
C SER A 47 -18.57 15.10 62.36
N SER A 48 -18.05 16.31 62.52
CA SER A 48 -16.84 16.80 63.13
C SER A 48 -15.60 17.10 62.32
N LEU A 49 -15.33 18.37 62.33
CA LEU A 49 -14.14 19.10 61.87
C LEU A 49 -12.82 18.48 62.33
N THR A 50 -11.89 18.36 61.38
CA THR A 50 -10.50 18.72 61.63
C THR A 50 -9.82 19.15 60.31
N LYS A 51 -9.04 20.20 60.41
CA LYS A 51 -8.29 20.88 59.32
C LYS A 51 -7.28 19.94 58.69
N SER A 52 -7.34 19.77 57.34
CA SER A 52 -6.20 19.28 56.59
C SER A 52 -6.07 20.04 55.26
N LYS A 53 -4.83 20.30 54.89
CA LYS A 53 -4.38 21.08 53.73
C LYS A 53 -4.97 20.61 52.41
N PRO A 54 -5.17 21.48 51.42
CA PRO A 54 -5.75 21.12 50.12
C PRO A 54 -4.80 20.24 49.30
N SER A 55 -5.40 19.22 48.69
CA SER A 55 -4.73 18.20 47.90
C SER A 55 -4.15 18.76 46.56
N THR A 56 -3.12 18.11 46.09
CA THR A 56 -2.31 18.45 44.90
C THR A 56 -3.12 18.56 43.59
N GLU A 57 -4.33 17.98 43.53
CA GLU A 57 -5.22 17.98 42.38
C GLU A 57 -5.86 19.34 42.04
N VAL A 58 -6.16 20.16 43.07
CA VAL A 58 -6.74 21.50 42.84
C VAL A 58 -5.68 22.45 42.31
N LYS A 59 -4.39 22.27 42.70
CA LYS A 59 -3.28 23.07 42.17
C LYS A 59 -2.97 22.76 40.73
N SER A 60 -3.20 21.50 40.25
CA SER A 60 -2.97 21.13 38.83
C SER A 60 -4.03 21.70 37.90
N LYS A 61 -5.31 21.76 38.33
CA LYS A 61 -6.38 22.38 37.51
C LYS A 61 -6.24 23.90 37.38
N ILE A 62 -5.88 24.58 38.46
CA ILE A 62 -5.64 26.03 38.44
C ILE A 62 -4.37 26.36 37.60
N SER A 63 -3.34 25.51 37.63
CA SER A 63 -2.15 25.64 36.81
C SER A 63 -2.42 25.43 35.33
N ALA A 64 -3.34 24.51 34.96
CA ALA A 64 -3.71 24.26 33.56
C ALA A 64 -4.57 25.39 32.98
N GLU A 65 -5.48 25.96 33.75
CA GLU A 65 -6.26 27.15 33.34
C GLU A 65 -5.39 28.39 33.18
N ASN A 66 -4.48 28.62 34.12
CA ASN A 66 -3.53 29.74 34.01
C ASN A 66 -2.54 29.60 32.86
N LYS A 67 -2.16 28.35 32.49
CA LYS A 67 -1.38 28.09 31.27
C LYS A 67 -2.18 28.35 29.98
N LYS A 68 -3.47 28.03 29.94
CA LYS A 68 -4.36 28.32 28.80
C LYS A 68 -4.59 29.81 28.63
N VAL A 69 -4.75 30.56 29.72
CA VAL A 69 -4.87 32.02 29.67
C VAL A 69 -3.57 32.67 29.20
N ASN A 70 -2.41 32.22 29.70
CA ASN A 70 -1.09 32.73 29.26
C ASN A 70 -0.77 32.37 27.80
N ALA A 71 -1.21 31.23 27.30
CA ALA A 71 -1.06 30.86 25.90
C ALA A 71 -1.93 31.75 24.98
N LYS A 72 -3.17 32.04 25.42
CA LYS A 72 -4.08 32.93 24.69
C LYS A 72 -3.55 34.37 24.61
N GLU A 73 -3.00 34.89 25.71
CA GLU A 73 -2.36 36.21 25.74
C GLU A 73 -1.09 36.27 24.90
N LYS A 74 -0.29 35.20 24.85
CA LYS A 74 0.88 35.11 23.96
C LYS A 74 0.49 35.06 22.49
N ILE A 75 -0.58 34.38 22.13
CA ILE A 75 -1.12 34.33 20.77
C ILE A 75 -1.69 35.70 20.37
N GLU A 76 -2.42 36.40 21.26
CA GLU A 76 -2.91 37.75 20.99
C GLU A 76 -1.78 38.77 20.85
N LYS A 77 -0.72 38.67 21.66
CA LYS A 77 0.49 39.47 21.53
C LYS A 77 1.25 39.21 20.22
N ALA A 78 1.35 37.95 19.81
CA ALA A 78 1.99 37.58 18.54
C ALA A 78 1.19 38.09 17.33
N ILE A 79 -0.14 38.00 17.38
CA ILE A 79 -1.04 38.50 16.33
C ILE A 79 -0.98 40.04 16.26
N LYS A 80 -0.88 40.71 17.40
CA LYS A 80 -0.73 42.19 17.48
C LYS A 80 0.63 42.63 16.94
N SER A 81 1.72 41.92 17.29
CA SER A 81 3.08 42.19 16.80
C SER A 81 3.19 41.97 15.29
N ALA A 82 2.55 40.92 14.73
CA ALA A 82 2.50 40.67 13.28
C ALA A 82 1.66 41.76 12.55
N GLY A 83 0.59 42.23 13.17
CA GLY A 83 -0.23 43.31 12.66
C GLY A 83 0.53 44.66 12.62
N ASP A 84 1.33 44.93 13.64
CA ASP A 84 2.13 46.18 13.74
C ASP A 84 3.35 46.11 12.80
N ALA A 85 3.96 44.93 12.59
CA ALA A 85 5.02 44.75 11.61
C ALA A 85 4.51 44.95 10.18
N ALA A 86 3.34 44.41 9.86
CA ALA A 86 2.69 44.61 8.57
C ALA A 86 2.33 46.09 8.32
N LYS A 87 1.86 46.82 9.34
CA LYS A 87 1.62 48.28 9.26
C LYS A 87 2.89 49.06 8.99
N LYS A 88 4.00 48.74 9.63
CA LYS A 88 5.30 49.39 9.42
C LYS A 88 5.83 49.18 8.00
N GLU A 89 5.67 47.99 7.46
CA GLU A 89 6.09 47.64 6.08
C GLU A 89 5.24 48.36 5.03
N VAL A 90 3.93 48.46 5.27
CA VAL A 90 3.01 49.24 4.41
C VAL A 90 3.33 50.72 4.45
N GLU A 91 3.68 51.26 5.63
CA GLU A 91 4.06 52.68 5.77
C GLU A 91 5.40 52.97 5.09
N GLN A 92 6.36 52.05 5.15
CA GLN A 92 7.65 52.18 4.48
C GLN A 92 7.51 52.08 2.95
N THR A 93 6.60 51.20 2.48
CA THR A 93 6.24 51.07 1.06
C THR A 93 5.53 52.30 0.53
N ASN A 94 4.61 52.89 1.30
CA ASN A 94 3.94 54.15 0.96
C ASN A 94 4.91 55.34 0.88
N LYS A 95 5.90 55.44 1.80
CA LYS A 95 6.95 56.46 1.72
C LYS A 95 7.83 56.31 0.47
N THR A 96 8.11 55.10 0.06
CA THR A 96 8.87 54.77 -1.17
C THR A 96 8.07 55.12 -2.43
N ILE A 97 6.76 54.83 -2.42
CA ILE A 97 5.83 55.17 -3.53
C ILE A 97 5.65 56.71 -3.64
N GLN A 98 5.52 57.40 -2.52
CA GLN A 98 5.43 58.88 -2.52
C GLN A 98 6.72 59.57 -3.02
N LYS A 99 7.89 58.99 -2.72
CA LYS A 99 9.19 59.46 -3.21
C LYS A 99 9.36 59.26 -4.71
N ALA A 100 8.84 58.11 -5.24
CA ALA A 100 8.79 57.79 -6.67
C ALA A 100 7.77 58.66 -7.43
N ALA A 101 6.64 59.01 -6.78
CA ALA A 101 5.61 59.86 -7.39
C ALA A 101 6.03 61.33 -7.56
N LYS A 102 6.88 61.87 -6.64
CA LYS A 102 7.40 63.24 -6.75
C LYS A 102 8.39 63.44 -7.91
N THR A 103 8.97 62.39 -8.45
CA THR A 103 9.96 62.46 -9.55
C THR A 103 9.32 62.30 -10.96
N ALA A 104 8.01 62.00 -11.04
CA ALA A 104 7.36 61.56 -12.27
C ALA A 104 6.35 62.57 -12.90
N THR A 105 6.34 63.87 -12.49
CA THR A 105 5.22 64.82 -12.79
C THR A 105 5.38 65.64 -14.04
N THR A 106 6.02 65.19 -15.10
CA THR A 106 5.99 66.03 -16.37
C THR A 106 6.00 65.21 -17.65
N LYS A 107 5.09 64.43 -17.97
CA LYS A 107 4.73 63.97 -19.34
C LYS A 107 3.86 62.66 -19.29
N THR A 108 2.58 62.77 -19.47
CA THR A 108 1.83 61.78 -20.30
C THR A 108 0.31 61.82 -20.06
N ARG A 109 -0.41 62.19 -21.05
CA ARG A 109 -1.90 62.20 -21.09
C ARG A 109 -2.52 61.27 -22.15
N LYS A 110 -1.73 60.49 -22.91
CA LYS A 110 -2.27 59.76 -24.06
C LYS A 110 -2.30 58.22 -23.93
N VAL A 111 -1.60 57.64 -22.96
CA VAL A 111 -1.51 56.16 -22.79
C VAL A 111 -2.49 55.60 -21.72
N ALA A 112 -3.16 56.50 -20.98
CA ALA A 112 -4.05 56.09 -19.86
C ALA A 112 -5.33 55.35 -20.29
N ASN A 113 -5.82 55.56 -21.51
CA ASN A 113 -7.11 54.97 -21.92
C ASN A 113 -7.00 53.51 -22.37
N ASP A 114 -5.90 53.05 -22.94
CA ASP A 114 -5.76 51.66 -23.42
C ASP A 114 -5.40 50.70 -22.29
N THR A 115 -4.67 51.13 -21.27
CA THR A 115 -4.33 50.34 -20.10
C THR A 115 -5.55 50.09 -19.21
N LYS A 116 -6.49 51.02 -19.14
CA LYS A 116 -7.73 50.88 -18.35
C LYS A 116 -8.61 49.73 -18.85
N LYS A 117 -8.75 49.53 -20.17
CA LYS A 117 -9.57 48.44 -20.76
C LYS A 117 -8.98 47.06 -20.53
N ILE A 118 -7.65 46.93 -20.57
CA ILE A 118 -6.98 45.62 -20.35
C ILE A 118 -7.05 45.19 -18.88
N THR A 119 -6.86 46.17 -17.96
CA THR A 119 -6.90 45.90 -16.50
C THR A 119 -8.33 45.55 -16.05
N GLU A 120 -9.35 46.21 -16.54
CA GLU A 120 -10.75 45.90 -16.22
C GLU A 120 -11.16 44.48 -16.70
N ALA A 121 -10.68 44.02 -17.86
CA ALA A 121 -10.98 42.69 -18.39
C ALA A 121 -10.31 41.57 -17.55
N VAL A 122 -9.09 41.78 -17.11
CA VAL A 122 -8.35 40.77 -16.29
C VAL A 122 -8.88 40.69 -14.85
N ILE A 123 -9.31 41.85 -14.29
CA ILE A 123 -9.88 41.90 -12.92
C ILE A 123 -11.26 41.24 -12.91
N LYS A 124 -12.06 41.45 -13.95
CA LYS A 124 -13.42 40.87 -14.06
C LYS A 124 -13.38 39.33 -14.18
N SER A 125 -12.51 38.79 -15.02
CA SER A 125 -12.33 37.35 -15.18
C SER A 125 -11.90 36.65 -13.88
N LYS A 126 -10.90 37.21 -13.15
CA LYS A 126 -10.44 36.60 -11.90
C LYS A 126 -11.40 36.78 -10.71
N ALA A 127 -12.22 37.84 -10.73
CA ALA A 127 -13.23 38.05 -9.69
C ALA A 127 -14.41 37.09 -9.83
N GLU A 128 -14.78 36.72 -11.04
CA GLU A 128 -15.86 35.76 -11.31
C GLU A 128 -15.47 34.32 -10.89
N ASP A 129 -14.22 33.91 -11.14
CA ASP A 129 -13.73 32.58 -10.76
C ASP A 129 -13.59 32.42 -9.24
N THR A 130 -13.15 33.49 -8.56
CA THR A 130 -13.01 33.49 -7.10
C THR A 130 -14.40 33.53 -6.40
N ALA A 131 -15.34 34.26 -6.95
CA ALA A 131 -16.70 34.34 -6.40
C ALA A 131 -17.46 33.01 -6.52
N LYS A 132 -17.24 32.24 -7.61
CA LYS A 132 -17.82 30.92 -7.79
C LYS A 132 -17.27 29.89 -6.81
N ALA A 133 -15.95 29.92 -6.57
CA ALA A 133 -15.30 29.00 -5.62
C ALA A 133 -15.77 29.25 -4.17
N VAL A 134 -15.93 30.52 -3.78
CA VAL A 134 -16.39 30.90 -2.42
C VAL A 134 -17.85 30.54 -2.18
N LYS A 135 -18.71 30.65 -3.19
CA LYS A 135 -20.14 30.34 -3.06
C LYS A 135 -20.40 28.84 -2.81
N ASN A 136 -19.66 28.00 -3.51
CA ASN A 136 -19.83 26.52 -3.38
C ASN A 136 -19.31 25.94 -2.06
N THR A 137 -18.33 26.62 -1.43
CA THR A 137 -17.76 26.16 -0.16
C THR A 137 -18.59 26.58 1.06
N SER A 138 -19.35 27.69 0.95
CA SER A 138 -20.12 28.23 2.10
C SER A 138 -21.42 27.50 2.40
N GLU A 139 -21.97 26.76 1.46
CA GLU A 139 -23.27 26.09 1.63
C GLU A 139 -23.21 24.73 2.34
N LYS A 140 -22.04 24.07 2.32
CA LYS A 140 -21.87 22.72 2.87
C LYS A 140 -21.38 22.64 4.33
N LEU A 141 -20.82 23.73 4.86
CA LEU A 141 -20.22 23.78 6.22
C LEU A 141 -21.12 24.37 7.33
N ALA A 142 -22.41 24.53 7.04
CA ALA A 142 -23.31 25.34 7.88
C ALA A 142 -24.07 24.60 8.99
N LYS A 143 -23.74 23.37 9.37
CA LYS A 143 -24.54 22.67 10.39
C LYS A 143 -23.90 22.41 11.76
N ASP A 144 -22.58 22.24 11.91
CA ASP A 144 -22.05 21.66 13.17
C ASP A 144 -20.95 22.39 13.97
N SER A 145 -20.71 23.70 13.80
CA SER A 145 -19.82 24.41 14.76
C SER A 145 -20.11 25.91 14.91
N LYS A 146 -21.19 26.25 15.56
CA LYS A 146 -21.81 27.58 15.50
C LYS A 146 -21.27 28.68 16.41
N LYS A 147 -20.21 28.55 17.22
CA LYS A 147 -19.81 29.65 18.14
C LYS A 147 -18.35 30.12 18.11
N ALA A 148 -17.37 29.25 17.85
CA ALA A 148 -15.95 29.64 17.86
C ALA A 148 -15.43 30.12 16.50
N THR A 149 -15.96 29.54 15.43
CA THR A 149 -15.50 29.79 14.03
C THR A 149 -15.99 31.10 13.44
N LYS A 150 -17.10 31.67 13.96
CA LYS A 150 -17.68 32.91 13.41
C LYS A 150 -16.76 34.12 13.60
N LYS A 151 -16.14 34.25 14.79
CA LYS A 151 -15.26 35.40 15.12
C LYS A 151 -13.92 35.35 14.40
N ALA A 152 -13.35 34.14 14.19
CA ALA A 152 -12.14 33.96 13.41
C ALA A 152 -12.36 34.16 11.91
N LYS A 153 -13.48 33.64 11.36
CA LYS A 153 -13.86 33.82 9.94
C LYS A 153 -14.13 35.28 9.57
N GLU A 154 -14.77 36.05 10.46
CA GLU A 154 -15.01 37.46 10.22
C GLU A 154 -13.70 38.30 10.24
N THR A 155 -12.76 37.95 11.11
CA THR A 155 -11.46 38.64 11.20
C THR A 155 -10.57 38.34 9.98
N VAL A 156 -10.55 37.09 9.50
CA VAL A 156 -9.83 36.68 8.28
C VAL A 156 -10.51 37.26 7.04
N LYS A 157 -11.83 37.22 6.97
CA LYS A 157 -12.60 37.79 5.85
C LYS A 157 -12.42 39.31 5.75
N LYS A 158 -12.38 40.01 6.91
CA LYS A 158 -12.06 41.46 6.95
C LYS A 158 -10.63 41.76 6.51
N LYS A 159 -9.65 40.94 6.92
CA LYS A 159 -8.25 41.11 6.52
C LYS A 159 -8.02 40.85 5.03
N ILE A 160 -8.69 39.80 4.46
CA ILE A 160 -8.64 39.54 3.01
C ILE A 160 -9.36 40.64 2.23
N ALA A 161 -10.50 41.13 2.72
CA ALA A 161 -11.21 42.26 2.08
C ALA A 161 -10.38 43.56 2.10
N ILE A 162 -9.73 43.86 3.23
CA ILE A 162 -8.85 45.06 3.36
C ILE A 162 -7.63 44.92 2.44
N ALA A 163 -6.98 43.75 2.41
CA ALA A 163 -5.84 43.51 1.51
C ALA A 163 -6.22 43.57 0.03
N LYS A 164 -7.44 43.15 -0.31
CA LYS A 164 -7.97 43.19 -1.66
C LYS A 164 -8.33 44.63 -2.07
N GLU A 165 -8.94 45.40 -1.18
CA GLU A 165 -9.30 46.80 -1.38
C GLU A 165 -8.05 47.72 -1.47
N GLU A 166 -7.01 47.43 -0.64
CA GLU A 166 -5.71 48.13 -0.74
C GLU A 166 -4.95 47.77 -2.03
N ALA A 167 -5.00 46.50 -2.49
CA ALA A 167 -4.41 46.11 -3.76
C ALA A 167 -5.14 46.70 -4.97
N GLU A 168 -6.47 46.80 -4.93
CA GLU A 168 -7.29 47.45 -5.95
C GLU A 168 -7.08 49.01 -5.93
N LYS A 169 -6.90 49.60 -4.77
CA LYS A 169 -6.61 51.02 -4.62
C LYS A 169 -5.20 51.39 -5.13
N ILE A 170 -4.20 50.55 -4.80
CA ILE A 170 -2.82 50.68 -5.32
C ILE A 170 -2.79 50.50 -6.84
N ALA A 171 -3.55 49.55 -7.38
CA ALA A 171 -3.66 49.33 -8.82
C ALA A 171 -4.35 50.47 -9.55
N SER A 172 -5.41 51.06 -8.95
CA SER A 172 -6.14 52.21 -9.52
C SER A 172 -5.35 53.54 -9.44
N GLU A 173 -4.62 53.75 -8.35
CA GLU A 173 -3.75 54.95 -8.22
C GLU A 173 -2.49 54.84 -9.09
N ALA A 174 -1.94 53.64 -9.31
CA ALA A 174 -0.81 53.43 -10.22
C ALA A 174 -1.21 53.57 -11.71
N ALA A 175 -2.46 53.27 -12.05
CA ALA A 175 -2.99 53.44 -13.41
C ALA A 175 -3.18 54.92 -13.82
N LEU A 176 -3.22 55.86 -12.86
CA LEU A 176 -3.43 57.30 -13.12
C LEU A 176 -2.13 58.11 -13.35
N LYS A 177 -0.94 57.54 -13.18
CA LYS A 177 0.35 58.27 -13.31
C LYS A 177 1.40 57.48 -14.10
N THR A 178 1.61 57.87 -15.40
CA THR A 178 2.83 57.94 -16.17
C THR A 178 3.32 56.80 -17.10
N THR A 179 3.72 57.23 -18.30
CA THR A 179 4.04 56.47 -19.51
C THR A 179 5.53 56.23 -19.81
N LYS A 180 6.48 56.54 -18.94
CA LYS A 180 7.90 56.12 -19.16
C LYS A 180 8.58 55.44 -17.97
N THR A 181 7.94 55.38 -16.83
CA THR A 181 8.40 54.61 -15.66
C THR A 181 7.75 53.21 -15.61
N THR A 182 7.00 52.83 -16.65
CA THR A 182 6.02 51.75 -16.64
C THR A 182 6.61 50.33 -16.63
N SER A 183 7.81 50.11 -17.13
CA SER A 183 8.34 48.71 -17.11
C SER A 183 8.89 48.31 -15.74
N ARG A 184 9.57 49.24 -15.03
CA ARG A 184 10.08 48.98 -13.67
C ARG A 184 8.95 48.98 -12.64
N ALA A 185 7.98 49.89 -12.76
CA ALA A 185 6.81 49.92 -11.88
C ALA A 185 5.88 48.73 -12.12
N LYS A 186 5.64 48.29 -13.35
CA LYS A 186 4.88 47.04 -13.66
C LYS A 186 5.58 45.83 -13.11
N LYS A 187 6.91 45.72 -13.20
CA LYS A 187 7.68 44.63 -12.61
C LYS A 187 7.56 44.63 -11.07
N ALA A 188 7.74 45.80 -10.43
CA ALA A 188 7.63 45.93 -8.97
C ALA A 188 6.19 45.63 -8.46
N ILE A 189 5.15 46.03 -9.18
CA ILE A 189 3.75 45.72 -8.84
C ILE A 189 3.51 44.19 -9.02
N LYS A 190 4.01 43.57 -10.11
CA LYS A 190 3.92 42.13 -10.33
C LYS A 190 4.69 41.36 -9.26
N ASP A 191 5.88 41.84 -8.90
CA ASP A 191 6.69 41.18 -7.86
C ASP A 191 6.04 41.31 -6.47
N THR A 192 5.42 42.47 -6.18
CA THR A 192 4.66 42.66 -4.94
C THR A 192 3.38 41.83 -4.91
N ALA A 193 2.63 41.76 -6.01
CA ALA A 193 1.45 40.94 -6.12
C ALA A 193 1.79 39.45 -5.99
N ASN A 194 2.90 39.02 -6.58
CA ASN A 194 3.40 37.66 -6.44
C ASN A 194 3.80 37.32 -4.98
N LYS A 195 4.48 38.28 -4.29
CA LYS A 195 4.85 38.13 -2.88
C LYS A 195 3.61 38.05 -1.97
N VAL A 196 2.60 38.87 -2.21
CA VAL A 196 1.33 38.82 -1.45
C VAL A 196 0.59 37.54 -1.73
N SER A 197 0.53 37.09 -2.98
CA SER A 197 -0.07 35.80 -3.36
C SER A 197 0.66 34.62 -2.70
N ALA A 198 2.00 34.63 -2.72
CA ALA A 198 2.80 33.59 -2.07
C ALA A 198 2.55 33.54 -0.54
N LYS A 199 2.45 34.75 0.10
CA LYS A 199 2.19 34.80 1.54
C LYS A 199 0.78 34.40 1.93
N ILE A 200 -0.22 34.65 1.10
CA ILE A 200 -1.59 34.13 1.29
C ILE A 200 -1.59 32.60 1.13
N GLN A 201 -0.91 32.08 0.14
CA GLN A 201 -0.77 30.63 -0.07
C GLN A 201 -0.06 29.96 1.11
N GLU A 202 0.99 30.56 1.66
CA GLU A 202 1.68 30.07 2.85
C GLU A 202 0.75 30.00 4.07
N ILE A 203 -0.06 31.05 4.31
CA ILE A 203 -1.05 31.07 5.40
C ILE A 203 -2.13 30.00 5.22
N ASP A 204 -2.58 29.77 3.99
CA ASP A 204 -3.58 28.75 3.71
C ASP A 204 -3.00 27.34 3.90
N LEU A 205 -1.75 27.09 3.50
CA LEU A 205 -1.05 25.84 3.73
C LEU A 205 -0.81 25.58 5.22
N GLU A 206 -0.40 26.61 5.98
CA GLU A 206 -0.23 26.51 7.43
C GLU A 206 -1.53 26.13 8.14
N ARG A 207 -2.64 26.74 7.73
CA ARG A 207 -3.96 26.44 8.28
C ARG A 207 -4.35 25.00 7.98
N GLU A 208 -4.19 24.55 6.73
CA GLU A 208 -4.53 23.21 6.29
C GLU A 208 -3.73 22.14 7.03
N PHE A 209 -2.41 22.31 7.16
CA PHE A 209 -1.55 21.44 7.93
C PHE A 209 -1.96 21.39 9.42
N ASN A 210 -2.18 22.53 10.03
CA ASN A 210 -2.57 22.59 11.45
C ASN A 210 -3.97 22.03 11.70
N GLU A 211 -4.92 22.16 10.79
CA GLU A 211 -6.24 21.54 10.89
C GLU A 211 -6.12 20.00 10.91
N ARG A 212 -5.33 19.42 10.01
CA ARG A 212 -5.05 17.98 9.95
C ARG A 212 -4.26 17.49 11.17
N LEU A 213 -3.19 18.21 11.52
CA LEU A 213 -2.38 17.86 12.70
C LEU A 213 -3.22 17.88 13.99
N ASN A 214 -3.96 18.94 14.25
CA ASN A 214 -4.74 19.09 15.50
C ASN A 214 -5.83 18.06 15.64
N SER A 215 -6.37 17.55 14.53
CA SER A 215 -7.40 16.50 14.58
C SER A 215 -6.84 15.11 14.92
N ARG A 216 -5.52 14.89 14.78
CA ARG A 216 -4.85 13.59 14.95
C ARG A 216 -3.75 13.60 16.02
N TYR A 217 -3.38 14.77 16.52
CA TYR A 217 -2.19 14.94 17.37
C TYR A 217 -2.27 14.22 18.71
N ASP A 218 -3.43 14.18 19.32
CA ASP A 218 -3.56 13.55 20.64
C ASP A 218 -3.31 12.03 20.54
N GLU A 219 -3.84 11.37 19.52
CA GLU A 219 -3.59 9.95 19.26
C GLU A 219 -2.15 9.69 18.83
N LEU A 220 -1.63 10.48 17.87
CA LEU A 220 -0.24 10.39 17.42
C LEU A 220 0.73 10.53 18.60
N LYS A 221 0.50 11.53 19.45
CA LYS A 221 1.32 11.73 20.64
C LYS A 221 1.23 10.56 21.61
N TRP A 222 0.03 10.03 21.83
CA TRP A 222 -0.17 8.91 22.75
C TRP A 222 0.60 7.67 22.28
N LEU A 223 0.43 7.26 21.01
CA LEU A 223 1.13 6.12 20.43
C LEU A 223 2.66 6.29 20.44
N TYR A 224 3.13 7.48 20.08
CA TYR A 224 4.56 7.76 20.04
C TYR A 224 5.19 7.71 21.44
N MET A 225 4.50 8.27 22.44
CA MET A 225 4.98 8.26 23.82
C MET A 225 4.91 6.87 24.46
N GLU A 226 3.94 6.04 24.07
CA GLU A 226 3.85 4.64 24.50
C GLU A 226 5.03 3.81 23.98
N LEU A 227 5.45 4.04 22.73
CA LEU A 227 6.56 3.31 22.13
C LEU A 227 7.94 3.81 22.59
N TYR A 228 8.11 5.12 22.76
CA TYR A 228 9.44 5.74 22.85
C TYR A 228 9.65 6.60 24.11
N ASP A 229 8.61 7.03 24.79
CA ASP A 229 8.66 7.96 25.95
C ASP A 229 9.62 9.16 25.72
N ASN A 230 9.70 9.67 24.48
CA ASN A 230 10.66 10.69 24.06
C ASN A 230 9.96 11.90 23.43
N MET A 231 9.74 12.95 24.23
CA MET A 231 9.02 14.13 23.81
C MET A 231 9.83 15.02 22.85
N ASP A 232 11.15 15.01 22.95
CA ASP A 232 12.02 15.82 22.09
C ASP A 232 12.03 15.24 20.67
N SER A 233 12.21 13.93 20.51
CA SER A 233 12.09 13.25 19.22
C SER A 233 10.70 13.43 18.59
N LEU A 234 9.62 13.44 19.37
CA LEU A 234 8.28 13.74 18.87
C LEU A 234 8.16 15.19 18.36
N ASN A 235 8.77 16.15 19.06
CA ASN A 235 8.77 17.55 18.61
C ASN A 235 9.57 17.71 17.30
N ASP A 236 10.68 17.01 17.16
CA ASP A 236 11.50 17.01 15.94
C ASP A 236 10.71 16.39 14.79
N LEU A 237 10.06 15.24 15.00
CA LEU A 237 9.15 14.64 14.03
C LEU A 237 8.11 15.66 13.56
N LYS A 238 7.36 16.27 14.47
CA LYS A 238 6.31 17.25 14.16
C LYS A 238 6.83 18.43 13.33
N ASN A 239 7.99 18.97 13.66
CA ASN A 239 8.61 20.08 12.92
C ASN A 239 8.98 19.65 11.49
N ASN A 240 9.53 18.46 11.33
CA ASN A 240 9.89 17.90 10.04
C ASN A 240 8.66 17.59 9.18
N LEU A 241 7.58 17.01 9.77
CA LEU A 241 6.32 16.78 9.05
C LEU A 241 5.77 18.07 8.43
N ARG A 242 5.82 19.19 9.20
CA ARG A 242 5.45 20.50 8.68
C ARG A 242 6.30 20.91 7.47
N ASN A 243 7.60 20.77 7.56
CA ASN A 243 8.52 21.13 6.49
C ASN A 243 8.25 20.25 5.24
N ILE A 244 8.12 18.92 5.42
CA ILE A 244 7.85 17.98 4.33
C ILE A 244 6.53 18.31 3.62
N TYR A 245 5.46 18.64 4.37
CA TYR A 245 4.20 19.12 3.80
C TYR A 245 4.37 20.40 2.98
N PHE A 246 5.15 21.36 3.46
CA PHE A 246 5.37 22.61 2.72
C PHE A 246 6.13 22.38 1.41
N TYR A 247 7.09 21.45 1.40
CA TYR A 247 7.85 21.09 0.19
C TYR A 247 7.07 20.21 -0.79
N ARG A 248 5.96 19.58 -0.36
CA ARG A 248 5.13 18.77 -1.28
C ARG A 248 4.62 19.62 -2.45
N ASP A 249 4.67 19.06 -3.67
CA ASP A 249 4.25 19.71 -4.90
C ASP A 249 2.78 20.19 -4.82
N ASN A 250 2.49 21.35 -5.40
CA ASN A 250 1.14 21.91 -5.42
C ASN A 250 0.14 21.04 -6.19
N ASP A 251 0.58 20.35 -7.24
CA ASP A 251 -0.26 19.41 -7.99
C ASP A 251 -0.60 18.19 -7.13
N LEU A 252 0.36 17.67 -6.34
CA LEU A 252 0.11 16.59 -5.38
C LEU A 252 -0.84 17.03 -4.26
N LYS A 253 -0.65 18.23 -3.69
CA LYS A 253 -1.58 18.80 -2.71
C LYS A 253 -3.00 18.98 -3.27
N LYS A 254 -3.13 19.23 -4.57
CA LYS A 254 -4.45 19.30 -5.22
C LYS A 254 -5.11 17.90 -5.26
N ILE A 255 -4.36 16.88 -5.62
CA ILE A 255 -4.82 15.49 -5.60
C ILE A 255 -5.21 15.08 -4.18
N ASP A 256 -4.39 15.42 -3.18
CA ASP A 256 -4.71 15.16 -1.77
C ASP A 256 -6.09 15.73 -1.39
N ARG A 257 -6.37 16.99 -1.74
CA ARG A 257 -7.66 17.63 -1.43
C ARG A 257 -8.83 17.00 -2.19
N GLU A 258 -8.61 16.46 -3.37
CA GLU A 258 -9.62 15.76 -4.15
C GLU A 258 -9.92 14.39 -3.53
N ARG A 259 -8.88 13.66 -3.14
CA ARG A 259 -8.99 12.34 -2.50
C ARG A 259 -9.51 12.43 -1.05
N GLU A 260 -9.21 13.47 -0.31
CA GLU A 260 -9.85 13.71 1.00
C GLU A 260 -11.38 13.84 0.92
N LYS A 261 -11.92 14.25 -0.22
CA LYS A 261 -13.37 14.30 -0.44
C LYS A 261 -13.96 12.96 -0.84
N ASN A 262 -13.15 12.09 -1.40
CA ASN A 262 -13.48 10.72 -1.74
C ASN A 262 -12.38 9.79 -1.18
N PRO A 263 -12.38 9.51 0.13
CA PRO A 263 -11.33 8.73 0.77
C PRO A 263 -11.26 7.28 0.27
N ASN A 264 -12.33 6.77 -0.34
CA ASN A 264 -12.42 5.44 -0.91
C ASN A 264 -12.12 5.41 -2.43
N TRP A 265 -11.38 6.41 -2.96
CA TRP A 265 -11.05 6.48 -4.38
C TRP A 265 -10.41 5.19 -4.93
N TYR A 266 -9.70 4.45 -4.08
CA TYR A 266 -9.04 3.20 -4.43
C TYR A 266 -9.99 1.99 -4.58
N LYS A 267 -11.29 2.15 -4.25
CA LYS A 267 -12.31 1.11 -4.41
C LYS A 267 -13.05 1.19 -5.76
N ASP A 268 -12.68 2.13 -6.63
CA ASP A 268 -13.30 2.31 -7.95
C ASP A 268 -13.05 1.06 -8.83
N ASN A 269 -14.11 0.54 -9.47
CA ASN A 269 -14.04 -0.58 -10.42
C ASN A 269 -13.14 -0.32 -11.63
N LYS A 270 -12.80 0.93 -11.90
CA LYS A 270 -11.91 1.32 -13.00
C LYS A 270 -10.43 1.07 -12.69
N LEU A 271 -10.08 0.78 -11.43
CA LEU A 271 -8.69 0.47 -11.10
C LEU A 271 -8.34 -0.94 -11.57
N VAL A 272 -7.37 -0.99 -12.48
CA VAL A 272 -6.74 -2.18 -13.03
C VAL A 272 -5.23 -2.00 -12.90
N GLY A 273 -4.55 -3.00 -12.37
CA GLY A 273 -3.14 -2.90 -12.03
C GLY A 273 -2.22 -3.76 -12.88
N MET A 274 -0.95 -3.32 -12.99
CA MET A 274 0.14 -4.13 -13.52
C MET A 274 1.38 -3.94 -12.65
N THR A 275 2.08 -5.05 -12.33
CA THR A 275 3.40 -5.04 -11.69
C THR A 275 4.49 -5.17 -12.71
N VAL A 276 5.50 -4.29 -12.65
CA VAL A 276 6.63 -4.25 -13.59
C VAL A 276 7.96 -4.10 -12.87
N TYR A 277 8.98 -4.81 -13.35
CA TYR A 277 10.40 -4.46 -13.14
C TYR A 277 10.83 -3.52 -14.26
N ALA A 278 11.38 -2.35 -13.92
CA ALA A 278 11.70 -1.32 -14.91
C ALA A 278 12.71 -1.78 -15.98
N ASP A 279 13.76 -2.48 -15.53
CA ASP A 279 14.81 -3.03 -16.38
C ASP A 279 14.36 -4.22 -17.24
N LEU A 280 13.47 -5.06 -16.70
CA LEU A 280 12.96 -6.23 -17.41
C LEU A 280 11.87 -5.85 -18.42
N PHE A 281 10.98 -4.91 -18.05
CA PHE A 281 9.86 -4.51 -18.90
C PHE A 281 10.31 -3.64 -20.09
N SER A 282 11.20 -2.67 -19.82
CA SER A 282 11.55 -1.68 -20.87
C SER A 282 12.94 -1.07 -20.71
N ASN A 283 13.88 -1.79 -20.10
CA ASN A 283 15.26 -1.46 -19.82
C ASN A 283 15.48 -0.40 -18.73
N ASP A 284 14.60 0.61 -18.60
CA ASP A 284 14.68 1.67 -17.59
C ASP A 284 13.33 2.39 -17.42
N LEU A 285 13.31 3.41 -16.55
CA LEU A 285 12.13 4.23 -16.27
C LEU A 285 11.72 5.13 -17.47
N ASN A 286 12.65 5.50 -18.33
CA ASN A 286 12.31 6.23 -19.56
C ASN A 286 11.56 5.29 -20.52
N GLY A 287 12.03 4.04 -20.64
CA GLY A 287 11.34 3.01 -21.41
C GLY A 287 9.91 2.76 -20.89
N ILE A 288 9.69 2.70 -19.57
CA ILE A 288 8.31 2.64 -19.01
C ILE A 288 7.51 3.87 -19.45
N SER A 289 8.10 5.06 -19.40
CA SER A 289 7.45 6.29 -19.87
C SER A 289 7.01 6.18 -21.34
N ASP A 290 7.77 5.52 -22.19
CA ASP A 290 7.43 5.35 -23.61
C ASP A 290 6.31 4.33 -23.85
N LYS A 291 5.96 3.53 -22.82
CA LYS A 291 4.93 2.50 -22.88
C LYS A 291 3.59 2.90 -22.24
N ILE A 292 3.38 4.17 -21.93
CA ILE A 292 2.11 4.65 -21.32
C ILE A 292 0.89 4.27 -22.18
N ASP A 293 0.99 4.31 -23.49
CA ASP A 293 -0.12 3.94 -24.38
C ASP A 293 -0.43 2.42 -24.33
N TYR A 294 0.57 1.58 -24.09
CA TYR A 294 0.38 0.15 -23.85
C TYR A 294 -0.41 -0.11 -22.55
N PHE A 295 -0.07 0.57 -21.47
CA PHE A 295 -0.85 0.48 -20.23
C PHE A 295 -2.29 0.94 -20.43
N LYS A 296 -2.51 2.03 -21.16
CA LYS A 296 -3.87 2.52 -21.47
C LYS A 296 -4.65 1.54 -22.36
N GLU A 297 -4.00 0.85 -23.28
CA GLU A 297 -4.63 -0.19 -24.10
C GLU A 297 -5.22 -1.31 -23.24
N MET A 298 -4.56 -1.63 -22.09
CA MET A 298 -4.97 -2.63 -21.09
C MET A 298 -5.76 -2.03 -19.93
N ASN A 299 -6.27 -0.80 -20.02
CA ASN A 299 -6.92 -0.10 -18.90
C ASN A 299 -6.08 0.02 -17.63
N VAL A 300 -4.76 -0.25 -17.69
CA VAL A 300 -3.86 -0.19 -16.52
C VAL A 300 -3.71 1.26 -16.06
N ASN A 301 -4.17 1.52 -14.85
CA ASN A 301 -4.10 2.81 -14.18
C ASN A 301 -3.65 2.71 -12.71
N TYR A 302 -3.22 1.52 -12.29
CA TYR A 302 -2.50 1.23 -11.05
C TYR A 302 -1.20 0.52 -11.44
N LEU A 303 -0.08 1.26 -11.47
CA LEU A 303 1.22 0.74 -11.89
C LEU A 303 2.09 0.47 -10.65
N HIS A 304 2.25 -0.80 -10.31
CA HIS A 304 3.19 -1.22 -9.25
C HIS A 304 4.58 -1.37 -9.87
N ILE A 305 5.47 -0.45 -9.53
CA ILE A 305 6.87 -0.48 -9.98
C ILE A 305 7.70 -1.13 -8.87
N MET A 306 8.34 -2.26 -9.21
CA MET A 306 9.25 -2.97 -8.33
C MET A 306 10.40 -2.07 -7.88
N PRO A 307 11.09 -2.37 -6.75
CA PRO A 307 12.05 -1.45 -6.15
C PRO A 307 13.06 -0.88 -7.14
N ILE A 308 13.16 0.44 -7.16
CA ILE A 308 14.02 1.19 -8.10
C ILE A 308 15.19 1.89 -7.42
N PHE A 309 15.24 1.83 -6.07
CA PHE A 309 16.27 2.53 -5.32
C PHE A 309 17.62 1.88 -5.46
N LYS A 310 18.64 2.63 -5.05
CA LYS A 310 20.02 2.17 -5.13
C LYS A 310 20.24 0.95 -4.23
N THR A 311 20.81 -0.10 -4.81
CA THR A 311 21.20 -1.34 -4.13
C THR A 311 22.65 -1.70 -4.46
N PRO A 312 23.33 -2.52 -3.66
CA PRO A 312 24.64 -3.04 -4.01
C PRO A 312 24.57 -3.99 -5.22
N TYR A 313 25.62 -3.98 -6.02
CA TYR A 313 25.75 -4.92 -7.13
C TYR A 313 25.86 -6.37 -6.62
N GLY A 314 25.09 -7.28 -7.20
CA GLY A 314 25.12 -8.71 -6.86
C GLY A 314 24.51 -9.09 -5.51
N MET A 315 24.06 -8.09 -4.71
CA MET A 315 23.43 -8.29 -3.38
C MET A 315 22.17 -7.42 -3.25
N SER A 316 21.36 -7.38 -4.31
CA SER A 316 20.18 -6.50 -4.37
C SER A 316 18.92 -7.15 -3.82
N ASP A 317 18.84 -8.48 -3.82
CA ASP A 317 17.64 -9.22 -3.45
C ASP A 317 16.41 -8.71 -4.24
N GLY A 318 16.50 -8.69 -5.57
CA GLY A 318 15.42 -8.16 -6.42
C GLY A 318 15.13 -6.67 -6.23
N GLY A 319 16.04 -5.90 -5.62
CA GLY A 319 15.87 -4.48 -5.31
C GLY A 319 15.52 -4.18 -3.85
N PHE A 320 15.27 -5.19 -3.03
CA PHE A 320 14.85 -5.01 -1.61
C PHE A 320 16.01 -4.73 -0.65
N SER A 321 17.28 -4.95 -1.04
CA SER A 321 18.44 -4.59 -0.24
C SER A 321 18.87 -3.14 -0.48
N ILE A 322 18.10 -2.20 0.06
CA ILE A 322 18.24 -0.77 -0.25
C ILE A 322 19.47 -0.17 0.45
N SER A 323 20.35 0.46 -0.32
CA SER A 323 21.50 1.23 0.19
C SER A 323 21.26 2.74 0.26
N ASP A 324 20.21 3.25 -0.40
CA ASP A 324 19.80 4.65 -0.35
C ASP A 324 18.31 4.79 -0.78
N PHE A 325 17.47 5.24 0.14
CA PHE A 325 16.01 5.40 -0.08
C PHE A 325 15.64 6.66 -0.89
N ARG A 326 16.60 7.54 -1.18
CA ARG A 326 16.34 8.83 -1.85
C ARG A 326 16.95 8.93 -3.24
N ASN A 327 17.76 7.96 -3.61
CA ASN A 327 18.39 7.90 -4.91
C ASN A 327 17.93 6.67 -5.69
N VAL A 328 17.31 6.91 -6.83
CA VAL A 328 16.99 5.88 -7.82
C VAL A 328 18.28 5.38 -8.45
N SER A 329 18.37 4.08 -8.68
CA SER A 329 19.52 3.45 -9.34
C SER A 329 19.84 4.10 -10.70
N GLU A 330 21.13 4.38 -10.91
CA GLU A 330 21.63 5.05 -12.12
C GLU A 330 21.28 4.27 -13.40
N HIS A 331 21.37 2.93 -13.35
CA HIS A 331 21.07 2.07 -14.50
C HIS A 331 19.57 2.11 -14.86
N LEU A 332 18.69 2.54 -13.96
CA LEU A 332 17.26 2.75 -14.22
C LEU A 332 16.96 4.21 -14.65
N GLY A 333 17.99 5.06 -14.81
CA GLY A 333 17.86 6.45 -15.27
C GLY A 333 17.82 7.49 -14.17
N GLY A 334 17.99 7.11 -12.89
CA GLY A 334 18.11 8.00 -11.74
C GLY A 334 16.83 8.78 -11.41
N ASN A 335 16.95 9.73 -10.47
CA ASN A 335 15.82 10.51 -9.96
C ASN A 335 15.09 11.32 -11.06
N ASP A 336 15.83 11.83 -12.07
CA ASP A 336 15.24 12.61 -13.16
C ASP A 336 14.29 11.78 -14.03
N ALA A 337 14.65 10.51 -14.31
CA ALA A 337 13.81 9.61 -15.09
C ALA A 337 12.53 9.26 -14.30
N PHE A 338 12.63 8.99 -13.01
CA PHE A 338 11.46 8.74 -12.16
C PHE A 338 10.54 9.95 -12.09
N ASN A 339 11.08 11.16 -11.86
CA ASN A 339 10.29 12.39 -11.81
C ASN A 339 9.51 12.63 -13.12
N LYS A 340 10.14 12.37 -14.27
CA LYS A 340 9.48 12.46 -15.59
C LYS A 340 8.36 11.43 -15.73
N LEU A 341 8.62 10.19 -15.31
CA LEU A 341 7.63 9.12 -15.32
C LEU A 341 6.44 9.45 -14.44
N ALA A 342 6.67 9.87 -13.19
CA ALA A 342 5.62 10.23 -12.24
C ALA A 342 4.72 11.36 -12.78
N LEU A 343 5.32 12.39 -13.38
CA LEU A 343 4.58 13.46 -14.05
C LEU A 343 3.77 12.95 -15.25
N LYS A 344 4.30 12.02 -16.03
CA LYS A 344 3.62 11.44 -17.20
C LYS A 344 2.48 10.51 -16.78
N CYS A 345 2.69 9.67 -15.77
CA CYS A 345 1.65 8.83 -15.18
C CYS A 345 0.49 9.68 -14.66
N ARG A 346 0.76 10.71 -13.87
CA ARG A 346 -0.25 11.64 -13.33
C ARG A 346 -1.08 12.33 -14.42
N LYS A 347 -0.47 12.71 -15.54
CA LYS A 347 -1.16 13.32 -16.70
C LYS A 347 -2.06 12.34 -17.46
N ASN A 348 -1.88 11.06 -17.26
CA ASN A 348 -2.64 9.98 -17.89
C ASN A 348 -3.50 9.19 -16.89
N ASP A 349 -3.72 9.74 -15.69
CA ASP A 349 -4.53 9.15 -14.61
C ASP A 349 -4.04 7.75 -14.18
N ILE A 350 -2.71 7.53 -14.22
CA ILE A 350 -2.06 6.31 -13.76
C ILE A 350 -1.48 6.57 -12.36
N ASN A 351 -1.92 5.80 -11.39
CA ASN A 351 -1.44 5.81 -10.00
C ASN A 351 -0.18 4.94 -9.89
N ILE A 352 0.82 5.44 -9.19
CA ILE A 352 2.07 4.69 -8.94
C ILE A 352 2.03 4.06 -7.57
N SER A 353 2.27 2.75 -7.51
CA SER A 353 2.53 1.99 -6.29
C SER A 353 3.99 1.58 -6.23
N MET A 354 4.60 1.68 -5.04
CA MET A 354 6.00 1.28 -4.81
C MET A 354 6.16 0.61 -3.45
N ASP A 355 7.07 -0.36 -3.39
CA ASP A 355 7.48 -1.00 -2.14
C ASP A 355 8.30 -0.05 -1.27
N PHE A 356 8.03 -0.06 0.02
CA PHE A 356 8.81 0.60 1.05
C PHE A 356 9.28 -0.41 2.08
N VAL A 357 10.55 -0.78 2.00
CA VAL A 357 11.17 -1.77 2.88
C VAL A 357 11.36 -1.17 4.28
N LEU A 358 10.67 -1.73 5.27
CA LEU A 358 10.69 -1.22 6.64
C LEU A 358 11.67 -1.96 7.55
N ASN A 359 11.78 -3.29 7.41
CA ASN A 359 12.51 -4.11 8.38
C ASN A 359 14.02 -3.89 8.38
N HIS A 360 14.62 -3.63 7.23
CA HIS A 360 16.08 -3.66 7.07
C HIS A 360 16.61 -2.66 6.05
N THR A 361 17.92 -2.44 6.07
CA THR A 361 18.65 -1.82 4.99
C THR A 361 19.75 -2.77 4.51
N SER A 362 20.34 -2.46 3.35
CA SER A 362 21.60 -3.08 2.95
C SER A 362 22.71 -2.78 3.97
N ASP A 363 23.64 -3.69 4.14
CA ASP A 363 24.88 -3.48 4.89
C ASP A 363 25.82 -2.43 4.26
N GLN A 364 25.46 -1.92 3.07
CA GLN A 364 26.13 -0.81 2.38
C GLN A 364 25.33 0.51 2.45
N HIS A 365 24.23 0.53 3.20
CA HIS A 365 23.53 1.77 3.51
C HIS A 365 24.45 2.72 4.30
N GLU A 366 24.29 4.02 4.13
CA GLU A 366 25.11 5.03 4.82
C GLU A 366 25.15 4.79 6.34
N TRP A 367 24.04 4.44 6.96
CA TRP A 367 23.95 4.12 8.39
C TRP A 367 24.77 2.87 8.75
N ALA A 368 24.68 1.82 7.95
CA ALA A 368 25.44 0.60 8.15
C ALA A 368 26.95 0.83 7.98
N MET A 369 27.34 1.65 7.01
CA MET A 369 28.73 2.01 6.79
C MET A 369 29.31 2.84 7.95
N LYS A 370 28.55 3.75 8.54
CA LYS A 370 28.96 4.50 9.75
C LYS A 370 29.02 3.58 10.98
N ALA A 371 28.05 2.67 11.13
CA ALA A 371 28.12 1.66 12.17
C ALA A 371 29.37 0.80 12.04
N LYS A 372 29.74 0.33 10.84
CA LYS A 372 31.02 -0.40 10.56
C LYS A 372 32.25 0.39 10.93
N GLN A 373 32.22 1.72 10.91
CA GLN A 373 33.29 2.61 11.35
C GLN A 373 33.35 2.78 12.88
N GLY A 374 32.40 2.18 13.61
CA GLY A 374 32.30 2.25 15.06
C GLY A 374 31.55 3.46 15.61
N ASP A 375 30.79 4.16 14.78
CA ASP A 375 29.96 5.28 15.22
C ASP A 375 28.85 4.76 16.15
N PRO A 376 28.82 5.16 17.44
CA PRO A 376 27.89 4.62 18.41
C PRO A 376 26.43 4.99 18.13
N GLU A 377 26.16 6.13 17.51
CA GLU A 377 24.82 6.54 17.13
C GLU A 377 24.24 5.58 16.09
N TYR A 378 25.00 5.24 15.06
CA TYR A 378 24.54 4.37 13.97
C TYR A 378 24.61 2.88 14.32
N ILE A 379 25.41 2.46 15.32
CA ILE A 379 25.32 1.11 15.89
C ILE A 379 23.92 0.90 16.51
N GLU A 380 23.37 1.90 17.20
CA GLU A 380 22.04 1.83 17.80
C GLU A 380 20.87 1.87 16.78
N TYR A 381 21.17 2.12 15.49
CA TYR A 381 20.17 2.02 14.40
C TYR A 381 19.83 0.57 14.05
N TYR A 382 20.68 -0.39 14.44
CA TYR A 382 20.53 -1.82 14.13
C TYR A 382 20.50 -2.66 15.40
N ASN A 383 20.01 -3.89 15.29
CA ASN A 383 19.96 -4.82 16.42
C ASN A 383 21.30 -5.56 16.56
N PHE A 384 22.30 -4.92 17.17
CA PHE A 384 23.62 -5.46 17.43
C PHE A 384 23.76 -6.09 18.82
N TYR A 385 24.53 -7.20 18.92
CA TYR A 385 24.82 -7.94 20.14
C TYR A 385 26.33 -8.22 20.26
N SER A 386 26.88 -8.05 21.48
CA SER A 386 28.31 -8.19 21.72
C SER A 386 28.81 -9.64 21.64
N ASP A 387 27.95 -10.59 21.93
CA ASP A 387 28.21 -12.03 21.86
C ASP A 387 26.97 -12.79 21.40
N TYR A 388 27.06 -14.11 21.31
CA TYR A 388 25.97 -14.95 20.83
C TYR A 388 24.96 -15.39 21.90
N THR A 389 25.07 -14.85 23.14
CA THR A 389 24.16 -15.24 24.26
C THR A 389 22.73 -14.82 23.95
N ILE A 390 22.50 -13.53 23.65
CA ILE A 390 21.17 -13.02 23.31
C ILE A 390 20.71 -13.55 21.93
N PRO A 391 21.52 -13.55 20.85
CA PRO A 391 21.16 -14.21 19.59
C PRO A 391 20.66 -15.64 19.76
N SER A 392 21.35 -16.46 20.57
CA SER A 392 20.94 -17.86 20.78
C SER A 392 19.56 -18.00 21.49
N GLU A 393 19.17 -17.01 22.29
CA GLU A 393 17.82 -16.99 22.90
C GLU A 393 16.74 -16.62 21.86
N PHE A 394 17.05 -15.70 20.96
CA PHE A 394 16.16 -15.38 19.85
C PHE A 394 15.93 -16.58 18.89
N GLU A 395 17.01 -17.30 18.54
CA GLU A 395 16.94 -18.43 17.63
C GLU A 395 16.13 -19.63 18.16
N LYS A 396 15.78 -19.65 19.45
CA LYS A 396 14.87 -20.64 20.00
C LYS A 396 13.40 -20.43 19.57
N THR A 397 13.04 -19.22 19.19
CA THR A 397 11.64 -18.83 18.91
C THR A 397 11.45 -18.24 17.54
N ILE A 398 12.48 -17.69 16.92
CA ILE A 398 12.37 -17.06 15.58
C ILE A 398 12.61 -18.13 14.51
N PRO A 399 11.66 -18.37 13.60
CA PRO A 399 11.86 -19.23 12.44
C PRO A 399 12.87 -18.62 11.48
N GLN A 400 13.66 -19.46 10.83
CA GLN A 400 14.56 -19.02 9.75
C GLN A 400 13.75 -18.80 8.48
N LYS A 401 13.89 -17.63 7.86
CA LYS A 401 13.14 -17.28 6.64
C LYS A 401 13.76 -17.91 5.38
N LEU A 402 15.08 -17.98 5.34
CA LEU A 402 15.84 -18.50 4.20
C LEU A 402 16.82 -19.59 4.67
N PRO A 403 16.34 -20.75 5.14
CA PRO A 403 17.19 -21.74 5.82
C PRO A 403 18.31 -22.31 4.96
N ASN A 404 18.11 -22.42 3.64
CA ASN A 404 19.11 -22.94 2.71
C ASN A 404 20.00 -21.86 2.09
N ILE A 405 19.47 -20.65 1.90
CA ILE A 405 20.18 -19.53 1.24
C ILE A 405 20.99 -18.73 2.28
N ALA A 406 20.38 -18.37 3.40
CA ALA A 406 20.97 -17.58 4.47
C ALA A 406 20.62 -18.16 5.84
N PRO A 407 21.20 -19.32 6.21
CA PRO A 407 20.90 -19.98 7.48
C PRO A 407 21.28 -19.11 8.69
N GLY A 408 20.44 -19.15 9.72
CA GLY A 408 20.52 -18.36 10.94
C GLY A 408 19.83 -17.01 10.79
N ASN A 409 19.61 -16.32 11.93
CA ASN A 409 18.98 -14.99 11.99
C ASN A 409 19.98 -13.92 12.43
N PHE A 410 21.28 -14.23 12.47
CA PHE A 410 22.33 -13.32 12.92
C PHE A 410 23.61 -13.47 12.10
N THR A 411 24.20 -12.34 11.76
CA THR A 411 25.44 -12.26 11.00
C THR A 411 26.55 -11.64 11.87
N TYR A 412 27.73 -12.29 11.96
CA TYR A 412 28.88 -11.76 12.66
C TYR A 412 29.59 -10.70 11.83
N ILE A 413 29.82 -9.53 12.42
CA ILE A 413 30.49 -8.39 11.78
C ILE A 413 31.88 -8.23 12.42
N GLU A 414 32.89 -8.69 11.70
CA GLU A 414 34.25 -8.79 12.19
C GLU A 414 34.82 -7.44 12.67
N CYS A 415 34.65 -6.36 11.89
CA CYS A 415 35.17 -5.04 12.24
C CYS A 415 34.59 -4.45 13.54
N LEU A 416 33.44 -4.92 13.98
CA LEU A 416 32.78 -4.49 15.23
C LEU A 416 32.92 -5.53 16.34
N ASN A 417 33.33 -6.74 16.03
CA ASN A 417 33.32 -7.89 16.95
C ASN A 417 31.92 -8.06 17.58
N LYS A 418 30.84 -7.96 16.74
CA LYS A 418 29.44 -8.02 17.15
C LYS A 418 28.62 -8.87 16.18
N HIS A 419 27.49 -9.37 16.64
CA HIS A 419 26.46 -9.99 15.80
C HIS A 419 25.35 -8.99 15.52
N VAL A 420 24.93 -8.86 14.26
CA VAL A 420 23.76 -8.09 13.87
C VAL A 420 22.64 -9.02 13.48
N MET A 421 21.39 -8.65 13.81
CA MET A 421 20.22 -9.40 13.39
C MET A 421 20.00 -9.26 11.90
N THR A 422 19.73 -10.39 11.23
CA THR A 422 19.51 -10.50 9.78
C THR A 422 18.37 -11.49 9.53
N THR A 423 17.13 -11.02 9.56
CA THR A 423 15.93 -11.86 9.37
C THR A 423 15.88 -12.49 7.97
N PHE A 424 16.46 -11.82 6.97
CA PHE A 424 16.51 -12.26 5.57
C PHE A 424 17.95 -12.59 5.17
N ASN A 425 18.49 -11.93 4.15
CA ASN A 425 19.87 -12.18 3.71
C ASN A 425 20.90 -11.59 4.68
N ARG A 426 22.09 -12.18 4.72
CA ARG A 426 23.19 -11.76 5.61
C ARG A 426 23.62 -10.31 5.41
N TYR A 427 23.38 -9.74 4.23
CA TYR A 427 23.67 -8.36 3.89
C TYR A 427 22.48 -7.40 4.09
N GLN A 428 21.37 -7.89 4.67
CA GLN A 428 20.19 -7.11 5.02
C GLN A 428 20.11 -7.00 6.54
N TRP A 429 20.53 -5.85 7.08
CA TRP A 429 20.63 -5.64 8.53
C TRP A 429 19.33 -5.09 9.10
N ASP A 430 18.79 -5.76 10.10
CA ASP A 430 17.52 -5.41 10.71
C ASP A 430 17.60 -4.12 11.53
N LEU A 431 16.73 -3.17 11.18
CA LEU A 431 16.62 -1.88 11.83
C LEU A 431 16.05 -2.02 13.27
N ASN A 432 16.57 -1.20 14.17
CA ASN A 432 16.14 -1.15 15.56
C ASN A 432 14.99 -0.13 15.74
N PHE A 433 13.76 -0.54 15.50
CA PHE A 433 12.57 0.32 15.69
C PHE A 433 12.27 0.68 17.15
N LYS A 434 13.03 0.19 18.15
CA LYS A 434 12.98 0.70 19.52
C LYS A 434 13.68 2.06 19.64
N ASN A 435 14.50 2.42 18.67
CA ASN A 435 15.15 3.71 18.60
C ASN A 435 14.26 4.72 17.86
N PRO A 436 13.76 5.79 18.53
CA PRO A 436 12.90 6.80 17.89
C PRO A 436 13.56 7.52 16.72
N ALA A 437 14.90 7.61 16.67
CA ALA A 437 15.60 8.21 15.55
C ALA A 437 15.43 7.35 14.28
N VAL A 438 15.49 6.03 14.39
CA VAL A 438 15.23 5.10 13.27
C VAL A 438 13.80 5.27 12.74
N PHE A 439 12.82 5.29 13.63
CA PHE A 439 11.42 5.54 13.22
C PHE A 439 11.29 6.86 12.47
N ASN A 440 11.81 7.96 13.04
CA ASN A 440 11.69 9.29 12.43
C ASN A 440 12.34 9.34 11.04
N GLU A 441 13.56 8.80 10.88
CA GLU A 441 14.27 8.77 9.60
C GLU A 441 13.55 7.90 8.56
N MET A 442 13.02 6.75 8.97
CA MET A 442 12.24 5.91 8.07
C MET A 442 10.94 6.60 7.63
N ILE A 443 10.28 7.36 8.52
CA ILE A 443 9.12 8.20 8.16
C ILE A 443 9.51 9.27 7.14
N TYR A 444 10.68 9.93 7.30
CA TYR A 444 11.13 10.93 6.33
C TYR A 444 11.41 10.33 4.96
N ASN A 445 11.94 9.12 4.90
CA ASN A 445 12.13 8.38 3.65
C ASN A 445 10.79 7.96 3.02
N LEU A 446 9.84 7.48 3.80
CA LEU A 446 8.49 7.14 3.34
C LEU A 446 7.76 8.35 2.74
N LEU A 447 7.81 9.49 3.43
CA LEU A 447 7.19 10.73 2.94
C LEU A 447 7.94 11.32 1.74
N TYR A 448 9.23 11.05 1.59
CA TYR A 448 9.96 11.37 0.37
C TYR A 448 9.37 10.66 -0.85
N LEU A 449 9.08 9.35 -0.75
CA LEU A 449 8.40 8.62 -1.82
C LEU A 449 7.05 9.24 -2.19
N ALA A 450 6.23 9.55 -1.18
CA ALA A 450 4.96 10.24 -1.39
C ALA A 450 5.13 11.57 -2.12
N ASN A 451 6.21 12.32 -1.82
CA ASN A 451 6.47 13.64 -2.38
C ASN A 451 7.04 13.62 -3.79
N ILE A 452 7.70 12.54 -4.20
CA ILE A 452 8.12 12.37 -5.61
C ILE A 452 7.00 11.82 -6.50
N GLY A 453 5.83 11.50 -5.92
CA GLY A 453 4.61 11.18 -6.68
C GLY A 453 4.14 9.74 -6.60
N CYS A 454 4.57 8.99 -5.59
CA CYS A 454 3.99 7.70 -5.25
C CYS A 454 2.58 7.89 -4.66
N ASP A 455 1.58 7.18 -5.17
CA ASP A 455 0.18 7.24 -4.75
C ASP A 455 -0.16 6.13 -3.74
N VAL A 456 0.53 4.99 -3.82
CA VAL A 456 0.35 3.85 -2.92
C VAL A 456 1.71 3.40 -2.40
N LEU A 457 1.87 3.41 -1.10
CA LEU A 457 3.06 2.94 -0.39
C LEU A 457 2.81 1.52 0.11
N LYS A 458 3.47 0.55 -0.51
CA LYS A 458 3.41 -0.85 -0.08
C LYS A 458 4.45 -1.07 1.02
N LEU A 459 3.98 -1.30 2.25
CA LEU A 459 4.82 -1.58 3.41
C LEU A 459 5.35 -3.01 3.31
N ASP A 460 6.60 -3.15 2.89
CA ASP A 460 7.26 -4.44 2.78
C ASP A 460 7.92 -4.85 4.09
N SER A 461 7.87 -6.16 4.39
CA SER A 461 8.49 -6.78 5.56
C SER A 461 8.04 -6.16 6.90
N VAL A 462 6.88 -5.51 6.94
CA VAL A 462 6.38 -4.76 8.10
C VAL A 462 6.11 -5.63 9.32
N GLN A 463 5.79 -6.91 9.12
CA GLN A 463 5.52 -7.88 10.18
C GLN A 463 6.70 -8.06 11.15
N TYR A 464 7.92 -7.84 10.68
CA TYR A 464 9.17 -8.20 11.35
C TYR A 464 9.86 -7.02 12.05
N ILE A 465 9.32 -5.80 11.97
CA ILE A 465 10.03 -4.57 12.38
C ILE A 465 10.30 -4.45 13.89
N TRP A 466 9.57 -5.18 14.74
CA TRP A 466 9.75 -5.13 16.19
C TRP A 466 10.35 -6.43 16.73
N LYS A 467 11.46 -6.31 17.44
CA LYS A 467 12.22 -7.45 17.95
C LYS A 467 12.05 -7.61 19.46
N GLN A 468 11.56 -8.78 19.90
CA GLN A 468 11.32 -9.07 21.31
C GLN A 468 11.69 -10.51 21.64
N LEU A 469 12.50 -10.71 22.69
CA LEU A 469 12.86 -12.04 23.19
C LEU A 469 11.61 -12.85 23.57
N GLN A 470 11.69 -14.17 23.42
CA GLN A 470 10.62 -15.14 23.73
C GLN A 470 9.37 -14.98 22.85
N THR A 471 9.50 -14.31 21.72
CA THR A 471 8.50 -14.25 20.66
C THR A 471 9.13 -14.70 19.34
N ASP A 472 8.31 -14.92 18.33
CA ASP A 472 8.77 -15.16 16.96
C ASP A 472 9.17 -13.87 16.22
N CYS A 473 9.07 -12.71 16.87
CA CYS A 473 9.30 -11.37 16.30
C CYS A 473 8.43 -11.05 15.07
N ARG A 474 7.22 -11.59 15.02
CA ARG A 474 6.23 -11.33 13.95
C ARG A 474 4.93 -10.80 14.55
N ASN A 475 4.27 -9.92 13.84
CA ASN A 475 2.91 -9.45 14.14
C ASN A 475 2.73 -8.93 15.59
N LEU A 476 3.80 -8.41 16.21
CA LEU A 476 3.74 -7.93 17.58
C LEU A 476 2.89 -6.66 17.70
N PRO A 477 2.26 -6.39 18.86
CA PRO A 477 1.40 -5.22 19.05
C PRO A 477 2.06 -3.88 18.68
N GLN A 478 3.37 -3.76 18.87
CA GLN A 478 4.13 -2.57 18.51
C GLN A 478 4.21 -2.35 17.00
N VAL A 479 4.15 -3.42 16.19
CA VAL A 479 4.05 -3.32 14.73
C VAL A 479 2.79 -2.55 14.35
N HIS A 480 1.65 -2.92 14.94
CA HIS A 480 0.36 -2.25 14.72
C HIS A 480 0.38 -0.80 15.19
N SER A 481 0.99 -0.51 16.35
CA SER A 481 1.18 0.86 16.84
C SER A 481 2.01 1.71 15.85
N ILE A 482 3.05 1.13 15.24
CA ILE A 482 3.89 1.79 14.24
C ILE A 482 3.10 2.03 12.94
N ILE A 483 2.37 1.04 12.42
CA ILE A 483 1.54 1.19 11.22
C ILE A 483 0.48 2.27 11.44
N ARG A 484 -0.15 2.28 12.62
CA ARG A 484 -1.11 3.31 13.00
C ARG A 484 -0.47 4.70 13.04
N LEU A 485 0.77 4.85 13.55
CA LEU A 485 1.52 6.10 13.48
C LEU A 485 1.79 6.52 12.04
N ILE A 486 2.24 5.59 11.17
CA ILE A 486 2.45 5.86 9.75
C ILE A 486 1.15 6.34 9.10
N ARG A 487 0.02 5.70 9.41
CA ARG A 487 -1.29 6.09 8.90
C ARG A 487 -1.67 7.52 9.31
N LEU A 488 -1.56 7.86 10.60
CA LEU A 488 -1.83 9.21 11.10
C LEU A 488 -0.94 10.26 10.45
N ILE A 489 0.34 9.94 10.26
CA ILE A 489 1.33 10.83 9.64
C ILE A 489 1.01 11.06 8.16
N THR A 490 0.67 10.01 7.41
CA THR A 490 0.28 10.15 5.99
C THR A 490 -0.99 10.98 5.85
N GLU A 491 -1.99 10.78 6.72
CA GLU A 491 -3.21 11.59 6.74
C GLU A 491 -2.98 13.08 7.08
N ILE A 492 -1.89 13.40 7.78
CA ILE A 492 -1.50 14.78 8.06
C ILE A 492 -0.79 15.41 6.86
N VAL A 493 0.17 14.71 6.25
CA VAL A 493 1.11 15.25 5.26
C VAL A 493 0.64 15.04 3.82
N CYS A 494 0.12 13.87 3.51
CA CYS A 494 -0.24 13.44 2.15
C CYS A 494 -1.52 12.57 2.16
N PRO A 495 -2.67 13.13 2.56
CA PRO A 495 -3.90 12.36 2.83
C PRO A 495 -4.49 11.64 1.60
N GLY A 496 -4.01 11.96 0.41
CA GLY A 496 -4.38 11.24 -0.81
C GLY A 496 -3.59 9.96 -1.06
N VAL A 497 -2.54 9.69 -0.28
CA VAL A 497 -1.69 8.51 -0.40
C VAL A 497 -2.29 7.35 0.39
N ILE A 498 -2.22 6.14 -0.19
CA ILE A 498 -2.74 4.89 0.38
C ILE A 498 -1.59 4.06 0.95
N LEU A 499 -1.82 3.43 2.09
CA LEU A 499 -0.95 2.40 2.64
C LEU A 499 -1.48 1.02 2.25
N SER A 500 -0.62 0.18 1.70
CA SER A 500 -0.88 -1.24 1.50
C SER A 500 0.20 -2.08 2.18
N ALA A 501 -0.08 -3.34 2.46
CA ALA A 501 0.91 -4.27 3.00
C ALA A 501 0.74 -5.66 2.39
N ASP A 502 1.85 -6.39 2.34
CA ASP A 502 1.92 -7.80 1.99
C ASP A 502 2.20 -8.59 3.27
N ILE A 503 1.23 -9.36 3.71
CA ILE A 503 1.27 -10.06 4.99
C ILE A 503 1.32 -11.56 4.74
N GLU A 504 2.49 -12.12 4.99
CA GLU A 504 2.77 -13.55 4.88
C GLU A 504 2.26 -14.27 6.15
N ASP A 505 0.98 -14.53 6.24
CA ASP A 505 0.42 -15.29 7.35
C ASP A 505 -0.71 -16.21 6.87
N MET A 506 -0.76 -17.42 7.44
CA MET A 506 -1.75 -18.43 7.09
C MET A 506 -3.12 -18.15 7.69
N ASP A 507 -3.15 -17.46 8.82
CA ASP A 507 -4.40 -17.18 9.53
C ASP A 507 -4.98 -15.84 9.10
N ALA A 508 -6.12 -15.87 8.40
CA ALA A 508 -6.87 -14.70 8.02
C ALA A 508 -7.18 -13.77 9.22
N GLN A 509 -7.26 -14.31 10.43
CA GLN A 509 -7.47 -13.52 11.64
C GLN A 509 -6.29 -12.58 11.90
N TYR A 510 -5.06 -13.01 11.67
CA TYR A 510 -3.89 -12.15 11.81
C TYR A 510 -3.73 -11.17 10.64
N LYS A 511 -4.10 -11.56 9.42
CA LYS A 511 -4.08 -10.66 8.25
C LYS A 511 -5.04 -9.49 8.43
N ASN A 512 -6.27 -9.75 8.79
CA ASN A 512 -7.30 -8.73 8.88
C ASN A 512 -7.03 -7.68 9.96
N VAL A 513 -6.21 -7.99 10.99
CA VAL A 513 -5.77 -7.02 11.99
C VAL A 513 -5.01 -5.84 11.36
N TYR A 514 -4.33 -6.06 10.21
CA TYR A 514 -3.58 -5.01 9.51
C TYR A 514 -4.46 -3.97 8.79
N PHE A 515 -5.76 -4.19 8.67
CA PHE A 515 -6.70 -3.13 8.32
C PHE A 515 -7.01 -2.22 9.50
N GLY A 516 -6.78 -2.70 10.73
CA GLY A 516 -7.17 -2.04 11.96
C GLY A 516 -8.68 -2.10 12.18
N SER A 517 -9.21 -1.14 12.92
CA SER A 517 -10.65 -0.96 13.11
C SER A 517 -11.14 0.34 12.48
N ASN A 518 -12.47 0.51 12.38
CA ASN A 518 -13.06 1.76 11.90
C ASN A 518 -12.63 2.98 12.73
N GLU A 519 -12.34 2.79 14.03
CA GLU A 519 -11.88 3.85 14.93
C GLU A 519 -10.36 4.07 14.84
N LYS A 520 -9.61 3.00 14.58
CA LYS A 520 -8.15 2.96 14.52
C LYS A 520 -7.69 2.24 13.23
N PRO A 521 -7.92 2.83 12.05
CA PRO A 521 -7.53 2.22 10.79
C PRO A 521 -6.00 2.19 10.64
N GLU A 522 -5.49 1.09 10.07
CA GLU A 522 -4.09 0.88 9.71
C GLU A 522 -3.91 0.96 8.19
N CYS A 523 -3.65 -0.15 7.50
CA CYS A 523 -3.56 -0.15 6.05
C CYS A 523 -4.94 -0.01 5.39
N GLN A 524 -4.99 0.60 4.22
CA GLN A 524 -6.20 0.65 3.40
C GLN A 524 -6.38 -0.58 2.53
N MET A 525 -5.28 -1.23 2.15
CA MET A 525 -5.28 -2.39 1.27
C MET A 525 -4.28 -3.43 1.76
N LEU A 526 -4.60 -4.71 1.54
CA LEU A 526 -3.67 -5.82 1.74
C LEU A 526 -3.55 -6.64 0.44
N TYR A 527 -2.40 -7.27 0.24
CA TYR A 527 -2.21 -8.24 -0.83
C TYR A 527 -2.93 -9.54 -0.49
N ASN A 528 -3.69 -10.07 -1.44
CA ASN A 528 -4.61 -11.20 -1.24
C ASN A 528 -3.94 -12.56 -1.49
N GLU A 529 -2.92 -12.88 -0.69
CA GLU A 529 -2.14 -14.11 -0.84
C GLU A 529 -3.01 -15.37 -0.62
N GLY A 530 -3.84 -15.38 0.43
CA GLY A 530 -4.68 -16.57 0.74
C GLY A 530 -5.60 -16.96 -0.42
N THR A 531 -6.27 -15.99 -1.04
CA THR A 531 -7.09 -16.24 -2.24
C THR A 531 -6.24 -16.70 -3.42
N MET A 532 -5.07 -16.12 -3.62
CA MET A 532 -4.13 -16.52 -4.67
C MET A 532 -3.73 -17.98 -4.52
N LEU A 533 -3.31 -18.40 -3.33
CA LEU A 533 -2.96 -19.81 -3.04
C LEU A 533 -4.15 -20.75 -3.24
N ALA A 534 -5.33 -20.35 -2.77
CA ALA A 534 -6.55 -21.16 -2.89
C ALA A 534 -7.00 -21.33 -4.35
N VAL A 535 -6.76 -20.34 -5.21
CA VAL A 535 -7.02 -20.41 -6.66
C VAL A 535 -6.11 -21.45 -7.33
N TRP A 536 -4.81 -21.38 -7.07
CA TRP A 536 -3.86 -22.38 -7.61
C TRP A 536 -4.15 -23.78 -7.09
N ASN A 537 -4.47 -23.91 -5.79
CA ASN A 537 -4.95 -25.17 -5.23
C ASN A 537 -6.17 -25.71 -6.00
N SER A 538 -7.17 -24.86 -6.25
CA SER A 538 -8.39 -25.29 -6.94
C SER A 538 -8.13 -25.71 -8.39
N LEU A 539 -7.16 -25.07 -9.05
CA LEU A 539 -6.76 -25.45 -10.40
C LEU A 539 -6.09 -26.84 -10.44
N ALA A 540 -5.23 -27.15 -9.47
CA ALA A 540 -4.54 -28.43 -9.39
C ALA A 540 -5.46 -29.58 -8.95
N THR A 541 -6.31 -29.34 -7.96
CA THR A 541 -7.16 -30.36 -7.32
C THR A 541 -8.53 -30.52 -7.96
N ARG A 542 -9.02 -29.54 -8.73
CA ARG A 542 -10.42 -29.41 -9.19
C ARG A 542 -11.40 -29.33 -8.01
N ASP A 543 -10.95 -28.82 -6.87
CA ASP A 543 -11.72 -28.69 -5.64
C ASP A 543 -11.68 -27.25 -5.13
N THR A 544 -12.83 -26.59 -5.19
CA THR A 544 -12.96 -25.18 -4.82
C THR A 544 -13.30 -24.92 -3.36
N ARG A 545 -13.38 -25.98 -2.52
CA ARG A 545 -13.84 -25.83 -1.12
C ARG A 545 -12.92 -24.95 -0.28
N ILE A 546 -11.58 -25.05 -0.46
CA ILE A 546 -10.63 -24.16 0.21
C ILE A 546 -10.82 -22.72 -0.28
N LEU A 547 -10.93 -22.52 -1.60
CA LEU A 547 -11.15 -21.19 -2.19
C LEU A 547 -12.46 -20.57 -1.70
N LYS A 548 -13.54 -21.34 -1.66
CA LYS A 548 -14.83 -20.89 -1.15
C LYS A 548 -14.75 -20.50 0.33
N ASN A 549 -14.02 -21.26 1.13
CA ASN A 549 -13.83 -20.93 2.54
C ASN A 549 -13.00 -19.65 2.71
N GLU A 550 -11.94 -19.48 1.94
CA GLU A 550 -11.12 -18.25 1.98
C GLU A 550 -11.95 -17.00 1.60
N LEU A 551 -12.74 -17.10 0.54
CA LEU A 551 -13.67 -16.02 0.16
C LEU A 551 -14.73 -15.77 1.24
N SER A 552 -15.19 -16.82 1.95
CA SER A 552 -16.13 -16.65 3.07
C SER A 552 -15.52 -15.84 4.22
N LYS A 553 -14.23 -16.05 4.54
CA LYS A 553 -13.52 -15.29 5.57
C LYS A 553 -13.43 -13.79 5.19
N ILE A 554 -13.25 -13.50 3.90
CA ILE A 554 -13.18 -12.12 3.39
C ILE A 554 -14.55 -11.46 3.41
N TYR A 555 -15.60 -12.11 2.90
CA TYR A 555 -16.90 -11.47 2.68
C TYR A 555 -17.86 -11.51 3.88
N ASN A 556 -17.60 -12.35 4.87
CA ASN A 556 -18.38 -12.37 6.12
C ASN A 556 -17.82 -11.41 7.18
N ASN A 557 -16.71 -10.72 6.90
CA ASN A 557 -16.15 -9.71 7.79
C ASN A 557 -16.92 -8.38 7.63
N GLU A 558 -17.38 -7.79 8.75
CA GLU A 558 -18.07 -6.48 8.76
C GLU A 558 -17.11 -5.30 8.52
N GLY A 559 -15.83 -5.57 8.23
CA GLY A 559 -14.78 -4.59 7.98
C GLY A 559 -14.87 -3.95 6.59
N ASN A 560 -14.16 -2.83 6.42
CA ASN A 560 -13.95 -2.15 5.14
C ASN A 560 -12.77 -2.76 4.35
N ASP A 561 -12.56 -4.05 4.47
CA ASP A 561 -11.41 -4.77 3.94
C ASP A 561 -11.36 -4.65 2.41
N TYR A 562 -10.21 -4.26 1.87
CA TYR A 562 -10.02 -4.12 0.44
C TYR A 562 -8.66 -4.67 0.03
N TYR A 563 -8.62 -5.44 -1.04
CA TYR A 563 -7.46 -6.23 -1.39
C TYR A 563 -6.86 -5.84 -2.74
N VAL A 564 -5.57 -6.11 -2.88
CA VAL A 564 -4.88 -6.21 -4.17
C VAL A 564 -4.89 -7.68 -4.58
N ASN A 565 -5.63 -8.01 -5.63
CA ASN A 565 -5.81 -9.38 -6.12
C ASN A 565 -4.82 -9.67 -7.23
N TYR A 566 -4.15 -10.81 -7.16
CA TYR A 566 -3.14 -11.22 -8.12
C TYR A 566 -3.07 -12.74 -8.24
N LEU A 567 -2.52 -13.26 -9.33
CA LEU A 567 -2.27 -14.70 -9.53
C LEU A 567 -0.84 -15.09 -9.18
N ARG A 568 0.10 -14.20 -9.40
CA ARG A 568 1.50 -14.28 -8.96
C ARG A 568 2.07 -12.88 -8.79
N ASN A 569 3.13 -12.77 -8.05
CA ASN A 569 3.89 -11.53 -7.85
C ASN A 569 5.39 -11.77 -8.11
N TYR A 570 6.24 -11.04 -7.41
CA TYR A 570 7.69 -11.12 -7.49
C TYR A 570 8.33 -12.22 -6.61
N LYS A 571 7.52 -12.94 -5.82
CA LYS A 571 7.93 -14.07 -4.98
C LYS A 571 7.47 -15.38 -5.61
N ASP A 572 8.03 -16.48 -5.13
CA ASP A 572 7.49 -17.82 -5.37
C ASP A 572 6.10 -17.98 -4.77
N ILE A 573 5.40 -19.00 -5.19
CA ILE A 573 4.13 -19.42 -4.61
C ILE A 573 4.44 -20.40 -3.47
N GLU A 574 4.49 -19.90 -2.24
CA GLU A 574 4.72 -20.69 -1.03
C GLU A 574 3.40 -21.29 -0.56
N TRP A 575 3.33 -22.65 -0.41
CA TRP A 575 2.08 -23.34 -0.08
C TRP A 575 1.69 -23.20 1.39
N ASN A 576 1.34 -21.98 1.78
CA ASN A 576 0.86 -21.63 3.12
C ASN A 576 -0.67 -21.71 3.22
N LEU A 577 -1.24 -22.88 2.84
CA LEU A 577 -2.67 -23.14 3.00
C LEU A 577 -3.02 -23.41 4.46
N ASP A 578 -4.19 -22.94 4.91
CA ASP A 578 -4.70 -23.18 6.25
C ASP A 578 -4.82 -24.71 6.50
N SER A 579 -3.97 -25.22 7.38
CA SER A 579 -3.87 -26.65 7.68
C SER A 579 -5.16 -27.24 8.21
N ASP A 580 -5.95 -26.48 8.96
CA ASP A 580 -7.23 -26.94 9.49
C ASP A 580 -8.29 -27.04 8.39
N GLU A 581 -8.27 -26.13 7.44
CA GLU A 581 -9.16 -26.21 6.26
C GLU A 581 -8.80 -27.41 5.37
N VAL A 582 -7.51 -27.66 5.17
CA VAL A 582 -7.04 -28.84 4.42
C VAL A 582 -7.50 -30.13 5.11
N ARG A 583 -7.42 -30.23 6.45
CA ARG A 583 -7.93 -31.38 7.22
C ARG A 583 -9.45 -31.52 7.14
N LYS A 584 -10.20 -30.40 7.18
CA LYS A 584 -11.67 -30.43 7.07
C LYS A 584 -12.16 -31.02 5.76
N ILE A 585 -11.43 -30.81 4.67
CA ILE A 585 -11.77 -31.43 3.38
C ILE A 585 -11.26 -32.84 3.21
N GLY A 586 -10.58 -33.41 4.21
CA GLY A 586 -10.18 -34.79 4.27
C GLY A 586 -8.75 -35.10 3.84
N PHE A 587 -7.87 -34.09 3.72
CA PHE A 587 -6.47 -34.26 3.33
C PHE A 587 -5.50 -34.04 4.49
N ASP A 588 -4.35 -34.68 4.43
CA ASP A 588 -3.20 -34.35 5.28
C ASP A 588 -2.49 -33.11 4.72
N PRO A 589 -2.28 -32.06 5.50
CA PRO A 589 -1.70 -30.78 5.02
C PRO A 589 -0.32 -30.94 4.40
N TYR A 590 0.54 -31.77 4.99
CA TYR A 590 1.88 -32.01 4.46
C TYR A 590 1.83 -32.70 3.11
N MET A 591 1.04 -33.80 2.98
CA MET A 591 0.91 -34.53 1.73
C MET A 591 0.22 -33.68 0.66
N HIS A 592 -0.68 -32.82 1.07
CA HIS A 592 -1.36 -31.89 0.17
C HIS A 592 -0.39 -30.84 -0.41
N ASN A 593 0.40 -30.20 0.44
CA ASN A 593 1.41 -29.24 0.00
C ASN A 593 2.49 -29.91 -0.88
N LYS A 594 2.88 -31.12 -0.53
CA LYS A 594 3.78 -31.93 -1.36
C LYS A 594 3.19 -32.22 -2.74
N PHE A 595 1.91 -32.59 -2.80
CA PHE A 595 1.21 -32.80 -4.07
C PHE A 595 1.23 -31.50 -4.91
N LEU A 596 0.97 -30.34 -4.33
CA LEU A 596 0.99 -29.06 -5.04
C LEU A 596 2.39 -28.74 -5.59
N SER A 597 3.43 -28.95 -4.79
CA SER A 597 4.82 -28.81 -5.21
C SER A 597 5.17 -29.73 -6.39
N GLU A 598 4.79 -31.01 -6.32
CA GLU A 598 5.02 -31.97 -7.39
C GLU A 598 4.16 -31.69 -8.64
N PHE A 599 2.92 -31.22 -8.44
CA PHE A 599 2.03 -30.88 -9.54
C PHE A 599 2.55 -29.69 -10.33
N PHE A 600 2.81 -28.58 -9.67
CA PHE A 600 3.22 -27.37 -10.40
C PHE A 600 4.67 -27.40 -10.89
N SER A 601 5.55 -28.22 -10.32
CA SER A 601 6.87 -28.48 -10.90
C SER A 601 6.85 -29.42 -12.13
N GLY A 602 5.68 -30.01 -12.43
CA GLY A 602 5.54 -30.99 -13.51
C GLY A 602 6.04 -32.38 -13.17
N ASN A 603 6.42 -32.66 -11.94
CA ASN A 603 6.88 -33.97 -11.45
C ASN A 603 5.72 -34.92 -11.18
N PHE A 604 4.51 -34.45 -10.98
CA PHE A 604 3.32 -35.28 -10.87
C PHE A 604 2.90 -35.80 -12.27
N ARG A 605 2.58 -37.06 -12.36
CA ARG A 605 2.37 -37.79 -13.66
C ARG A 605 1.41 -37.08 -14.61
N ASP A 606 0.28 -36.61 -14.07
CA ASP A 606 -0.81 -36.03 -14.89
C ASP A 606 -0.80 -34.48 -14.86
N SER A 607 0.31 -33.89 -14.43
CA SER A 607 0.45 -32.44 -14.41
C SER A 607 0.61 -31.89 -15.84
N PHE A 608 -0.06 -30.78 -16.09
CA PHE A 608 0.15 -29.94 -17.25
C PHE A 608 1.21 -28.85 -17.00
N ALA A 609 1.55 -28.53 -15.74
CA ALA A 609 2.38 -27.40 -15.37
C ALA A 609 3.88 -27.62 -15.64
N ARG A 610 4.60 -26.51 -15.80
CA ARG A 610 6.07 -26.44 -15.84
C ARG A 610 6.55 -25.29 -14.97
N GLY A 611 6.74 -25.52 -13.67
CA GLY A 611 7.39 -24.64 -12.73
C GLY A 611 8.69 -25.23 -12.22
N GLU A 612 9.40 -24.49 -11.40
CA GLU A 612 10.59 -24.95 -10.68
C GLU A 612 10.38 -24.78 -9.16
N LEU A 613 10.97 -25.69 -8.40
CA LEU A 613 10.92 -25.66 -6.93
C LEU A 613 11.81 -24.53 -6.41
N TYR A 614 11.32 -23.80 -5.41
CA TYR A 614 12.04 -22.75 -4.72
C TYR A 614 12.40 -23.17 -3.31
N ASP A 615 13.66 -22.97 -2.90
CA ASP A 615 14.18 -23.29 -1.54
C ASP A 615 13.67 -24.62 -0.98
N SER A 616 13.81 -25.68 -1.79
CA SER A 616 13.26 -27.00 -1.45
C SER A 616 13.94 -27.56 -0.20
N ASP A 617 13.15 -27.86 0.83
CA ASP A 617 13.62 -28.65 1.96
C ASP A 617 13.92 -30.10 1.49
N PRO A 618 15.20 -30.51 1.52
CA PRO A 618 15.60 -31.84 1.06
C PRO A 618 14.96 -33.00 1.86
N PHE A 619 14.46 -32.74 3.06
CA PHE A 619 13.88 -33.75 3.94
C PHE A 619 12.37 -33.86 3.78
N SER A 620 11.66 -32.75 3.64
CA SER A 620 10.21 -32.74 3.50
C SER A 620 9.76 -32.95 2.06
N GLY A 621 10.49 -32.42 1.08
CA GLY A 621 10.07 -32.40 -0.31
C GLY A 621 8.87 -31.49 -0.58
N VAL A 622 8.54 -30.60 0.37
CA VAL A 622 7.62 -29.47 0.18
C VAL A 622 8.45 -28.25 -0.20
N SER A 623 7.98 -27.51 -1.18
CA SER A 623 8.72 -26.37 -1.71
C SER A 623 7.74 -25.36 -2.31
N GLY A 624 8.08 -24.08 -2.26
CA GLY A 624 7.46 -23.07 -3.08
C GLY A 624 7.64 -23.35 -4.57
N ILE A 625 6.85 -22.71 -5.40
CA ILE A 625 6.88 -22.87 -6.86
C ILE A 625 7.18 -21.53 -7.52
N CYS A 626 8.17 -21.54 -8.42
CA CYS A 626 8.48 -20.47 -9.34
C CYS A 626 8.00 -20.79 -10.75
N GLY A 627 7.36 -19.82 -11.43
CA GLY A 627 6.95 -19.96 -12.80
C GLY A 627 6.05 -18.81 -13.27
N THR A 628 5.96 -18.64 -14.59
CA THR A 628 4.98 -17.72 -15.18
C THR A 628 3.59 -18.33 -15.17
N THR A 629 2.55 -17.51 -15.15
CA THR A 629 1.15 -17.99 -15.21
C THR A 629 0.92 -18.89 -16.42
N ALA A 630 1.49 -18.55 -17.56
CA ALA A 630 1.38 -19.37 -18.77
C ALA A 630 2.00 -20.77 -18.61
N SER A 631 3.20 -20.86 -18.05
CA SER A 631 3.88 -22.14 -17.82
C SER A 631 3.19 -23.00 -16.76
N LEU A 632 2.70 -22.37 -15.68
CA LEU A 632 1.94 -23.04 -14.63
C LEU A 632 0.55 -23.50 -15.08
N CYS A 633 -0.08 -22.80 -16.04
CA CYS A 633 -1.35 -23.21 -16.68
C CYS A 633 -1.20 -24.24 -17.80
N GLY A 634 0.04 -24.62 -18.15
CA GLY A 634 0.31 -25.68 -19.11
C GLY A 634 0.59 -25.24 -20.55
N LEU A 635 0.58 -23.93 -20.83
CA LEU A 635 0.82 -23.39 -22.17
C LEU A 635 2.21 -23.78 -22.69
N GLU A 636 3.24 -23.69 -21.85
CA GLU A 636 4.60 -24.06 -22.21
C GLU A 636 4.71 -25.52 -22.63
N LYS A 637 4.10 -26.44 -21.87
CA LYS A 637 4.08 -27.87 -22.21
C LYS A 637 3.35 -28.12 -23.52
N ALA A 638 2.17 -27.52 -23.70
CA ALA A 638 1.35 -27.69 -24.90
C ALA A 638 2.08 -27.21 -26.17
N LEU A 639 2.72 -26.04 -26.10
CA LEU A 639 3.52 -25.51 -27.22
C LEU A 639 4.74 -26.38 -27.52
N TYR A 640 5.43 -26.90 -26.51
CA TYR A 640 6.56 -27.80 -26.67
C TYR A 640 6.13 -29.13 -27.37
N GLU A 641 4.99 -29.69 -26.94
CA GLU A 641 4.42 -30.92 -27.48
C GLU A 641 3.69 -30.67 -28.83
N ARG A 642 3.47 -29.41 -29.22
CA ARG A 642 2.72 -28.99 -30.40
C ARG A 642 1.28 -29.54 -30.41
N ASP A 643 0.65 -29.49 -29.23
CA ASP A 643 -0.73 -29.90 -29.02
C ASP A 643 -1.64 -28.66 -29.05
N ASP A 644 -2.30 -28.46 -30.21
CA ASP A 644 -3.18 -27.31 -30.42
C ASP A 644 -4.39 -27.36 -29.48
N ILE A 645 -4.90 -28.56 -29.12
CA ILE A 645 -6.03 -28.71 -28.21
C ILE A 645 -5.61 -28.30 -26.80
N GLN A 646 -4.45 -28.80 -26.31
CA GLN A 646 -3.95 -28.44 -25.00
C GLN A 646 -3.51 -26.95 -24.96
N THR A 647 -3.09 -26.39 -26.09
CA THR A 647 -2.82 -24.95 -26.19
C THR A 647 -4.09 -24.14 -25.93
N ASP A 648 -5.20 -24.45 -26.60
CA ASP A 648 -6.48 -23.76 -26.36
C ASP A 648 -7.01 -23.98 -24.93
N VAL A 649 -6.87 -25.21 -24.38
CA VAL A 649 -7.21 -25.52 -22.98
C VAL A 649 -6.39 -24.69 -22.00
N SER A 650 -5.08 -24.53 -22.26
CA SER A 650 -4.19 -23.71 -21.42
C SER A 650 -4.57 -22.23 -21.46
N ILE A 651 -4.93 -21.71 -22.62
CA ILE A 651 -5.46 -20.34 -22.78
C ILE A 651 -6.76 -20.18 -21.95
N ASN A 652 -7.67 -21.17 -22.01
CA ASN A 652 -8.91 -21.12 -21.22
C ASN A 652 -8.62 -21.10 -19.70
N ARG A 653 -7.63 -21.89 -19.20
CA ARG A 653 -7.19 -21.82 -17.80
C ARG A 653 -6.71 -20.43 -17.44
N ILE A 654 -5.83 -19.83 -18.24
CA ILE A 654 -5.33 -18.47 -18.02
C ILE A 654 -6.48 -17.47 -17.96
N LEU A 655 -7.37 -17.48 -18.95
CA LEU A 655 -8.50 -16.56 -19.01
C LEU A 655 -9.50 -16.75 -17.87
N MET A 656 -9.75 -18.01 -17.44
CA MET A 656 -10.60 -18.30 -16.29
C MET A 656 -10.00 -17.70 -15.01
N LEU A 657 -8.70 -17.87 -14.78
CA LEU A 657 -8.02 -17.34 -13.61
C LEU A 657 -8.06 -15.80 -13.60
N TYR A 658 -7.81 -15.15 -14.75
CA TYR A 658 -7.92 -13.69 -14.84
C TYR A 658 -9.36 -13.19 -14.75
N ALA A 659 -10.36 -13.95 -15.24
CA ALA A 659 -11.76 -13.63 -15.03
C ALA A 659 -12.11 -13.70 -13.54
N PHE A 660 -11.64 -14.71 -12.82
CA PHE A 660 -11.80 -14.80 -11.38
C PHE A 660 -11.16 -13.58 -10.69
N ASN A 661 -9.88 -13.30 -10.99
CA ASN A 661 -9.14 -12.18 -10.39
C ASN A 661 -9.83 -10.81 -10.61
N ASN A 662 -10.44 -10.61 -11.80
CA ASN A 662 -11.19 -9.42 -12.15
C ASN A 662 -12.57 -9.31 -11.50
N SER A 663 -13.15 -10.42 -11.04
CA SER A 663 -14.53 -10.44 -10.56
C SER A 663 -14.67 -10.32 -9.03
N ILE A 664 -13.64 -10.66 -8.27
CA ILE A 664 -13.63 -10.50 -6.82
C ILE A 664 -13.41 -9.04 -6.39
N SER A 665 -13.83 -8.71 -5.15
CA SER A 665 -13.62 -7.36 -4.59
C SER A 665 -12.11 -7.09 -4.43
N GLY A 666 -11.65 -5.95 -4.92
CA GLY A 666 -10.24 -5.55 -4.87
C GLY A 666 -9.72 -4.98 -6.18
N ILE A 667 -8.46 -4.58 -6.22
CA ILE A 667 -7.77 -4.15 -7.43
C ILE A 667 -7.15 -5.39 -8.09
N PRO A 668 -7.57 -5.83 -9.28
CA PRO A 668 -6.91 -6.89 -10.01
C PRO A 668 -5.56 -6.40 -10.55
N VAL A 669 -4.50 -7.14 -10.30
CA VAL A 669 -3.15 -6.82 -10.76
C VAL A 669 -2.61 -7.96 -11.60
N ILE A 670 -2.06 -7.62 -12.78
CA ILE A 670 -1.38 -8.51 -13.70
C ILE A 670 0.13 -8.38 -13.46
N CYS A 671 0.85 -9.49 -13.44
CA CYS A 671 2.31 -9.46 -13.53
C CYS A 671 2.72 -9.34 -15.00
N SER A 672 3.56 -8.35 -15.32
CA SER A 672 3.94 -8.08 -16.72
C SER A 672 4.49 -9.33 -17.42
N GLY A 673 4.03 -9.57 -18.64
CA GLY A 673 4.29 -10.77 -19.43
C GLY A 673 3.13 -11.78 -19.42
N ASP A 674 2.31 -11.81 -18.36
CA ASP A 674 1.16 -12.71 -18.31
C ASP A 674 0.10 -12.36 -19.35
N GLU A 675 -0.06 -11.06 -19.67
CA GLU A 675 -1.00 -10.56 -20.67
C GLU A 675 -0.68 -10.99 -22.11
N ILE A 676 0.54 -11.47 -22.34
CA ILE A 676 0.97 -12.02 -23.65
C ILE A 676 1.33 -13.51 -23.54
N GLY A 677 1.05 -14.16 -22.42
CA GLY A 677 1.39 -15.56 -22.20
C GLY A 677 2.90 -15.86 -22.22
N GLN A 678 3.72 -14.93 -21.68
CA GLN A 678 5.17 -15.11 -21.61
C GLN A 678 5.52 -16.38 -20.82
N LEU A 679 6.40 -17.21 -21.39
CA LEU A 679 6.83 -18.48 -20.80
C LEU A 679 8.00 -18.27 -19.84
N ASN A 680 8.36 -19.32 -19.12
CA ASN A 680 9.53 -19.37 -18.24
C ASN A 680 10.83 -19.04 -19.01
N ASP A 681 11.71 -18.30 -18.37
CA ASP A 681 13.06 -17.98 -18.86
C ASP A 681 14.10 -18.87 -18.19
N TYR A 682 14.53 -19.93 -18.84
CA TYR A 682 15.55 -20.83 -18.33
C TYR A 682 16.99 -20.32 -18.53
N THR A 683 17.17 -19.19 -19.24
CA THR A 683 18.51 -18.63 -19.48
C THR A 683 19.16 -18.10 -18.21
N TYR A 684 18.36 -17.87 -17.15
CA TYR A 684 18.89 -17.46 -15.86
C TYR A 684 19.91 -18.47 -15.28
N LYS A 685 19.79 -19.76 -15.67
CA LYS A 685 20.71 -20.83 -15.23
C LYS A 685 22.12 -20.70 -15.83
N GLU A 686 22.25 -19.93 -16.90
CA GLU A 686 23.53 -19.68 -17.60
C GLU A 686 24.29 -18.49 -17.01
N ASP A 687 23.65 -17.70 -16.12
CA ASP A 687 24.24 -16.55 -15.44
C ASP A 687 24.54 -16.90 -13.98
N ASP A 688 25.83 -16.91 -13.61
CA ASP A 688 26.31 -17.28 -12.27
C ASP A 688 25.65 -16.47 -11.14
N ASN A 689 25.26 -15.22 -11.40
CA ASN A 689 24.62 -14.36 -10.38
C ASN A 689 23.11 -14.62 -10.28
N ARG A 690 22.46 -15.00 -11.39
CA ARG A 690 21.01 -15.24 -11.44
C ARG A 690 20.64 -16.68 -11.11
N SER A 691 21.53 -17.64 -11.38
CA SER A 691 21.29 -19.08 -11.17
C SER A 691 21.05 -19.49 -9.72
N ILE A 692 21.50 -18.64 -8.77
CA ILE A 692 21.38 -18.87 -7.33
C ILE A 692 19.91 -18.75 -6.85
N ASP A 693 19.10 -17.90 -7.52
CA ASP A 693 17.71 -17.62 -7.15
C ASP A 693 16.75 -18.12 -8.25
N THR A 694 16.01 -19.18 -7.95
CA THR A 694 15.02 -19.79 -8.84
C THR A 694 13.91 -18.81 -9.26
N ASN A 695 13.64 -17.76 -8.48
CA ASN A 695 12.70 -16.70 -8.84
C ASN A 695 13.06 -16.02 -10.17
N ASN A 696 14.29 -16.15 -10.64
CA ASN A 696 14.71 -15.62 -11.93
C ASN A 696 14.07 -16.31 -13.14
N ILE A 697 13.42 -17.46 -12.96
CA ILE A 697 12.72 -18.18 -14.04
C ILE A 697 11.56 -17.36 -14.62
N TYR A 698 10.88 -16.56 -13.82
CA TYR A 698 9.80 -15.69 -14.31
C TYR A 698 10.23 -14.22 -14.43
N LYS A 699 11.50 -13.90 -14.09
CA LYS A 699 12.12 -12.57 -14.27
C LYS A 699 12.85 -12.45 -15.61
N GLY A 700 12.30 -13.03 -16.68
CA GLY A 700 12.77 -12.86 -18.04
C GLY A 700 12.45 -11.47 -18.57
N LYS A 701 13.28 -10.95 -19.50
CA LYS A 701 12.97 -9.69 -20.18
C LYS A 701 11.65 -9.79 -20.91
N PHE A 702 10.83 -8.73 -20.81
CA PHE A 702 9.57 -8.65 -21.52
C PHE A 702 9.78 -8.69 -23.04
N ASN A 703 9.12 -9.61 -23.69
CA ASN A 703 9.29 -9.85 -25.12
C ASN A 703 8.37 -8.95 -25.95
N TRP A 704 8.87 -7.78 -26.35
CA TRP A 704 8.11 -6.82 -27.15
C TRP A 704 7.76 -7.32 -28.56
N GLU A 705 8.53 -8.24 -29.15
CA GLU A 705 8.20 -8.86 -30.43
C GLU A 705 6.98 -9.77 -30.29
N ASN A 706 6.89 -10.56 -29.21
CA ASN A 706 5.71 -11.34 -28.88
C ASN A 706 4.53 -10.44 -28.53
N ALA A 707 4.76 -9.37 -27.77
CA ALA A 707 3.72 -8.40 -27.45
C ALA A 707 3.11 -7.76 -28.72
N ASP A 708 3.89 -7.55 -29.76
CA ASP A 708 3.38 -7.02 -31.04
C ASP A 708 2.50 -8.03 -31.80
N LYS A 709 2.65 -9.34 -31.55
CA LYS A 709 1.77 -10.40 -32.12
C LYS A 709 0.33 -10.31 -31.60
N ARG A 710 0.06 -9.59 -30.49
CA ARG A 710 -1.30 -9.33 -30.04
C ARG A 710 -2.20 -8.69 -31.08
N LYS A 711 -1.62 -8.11 -32.12
CA LYS A 711 -2.33 -7.49 -33.26
C LYS A 711 -2.79 -8.49 -34.32
N ASP A 712 -2.28 -9.73 -34.29
CA ASP A 712 -2.69 -10.80 -35.17
C ASP A 712 -3.59 -11.80 -34.43
N SER A 713 -4.87 -11.83 -34.78
CA SER A 713 -5.89 -12.62 -34.08
C SER A 713 -5.66 -14.14 -34.11
N ASN A 714 -4.72 -14.64 -34.88
CA ASN A 714 -4.43 -16.07 -34.99
C ASN A 714 -3.35 -16.54 -33.99
N THR A 715 -2.69 -15.61 -33.33
CA THR A 715 -1.60 -15.94 -32.38
C THR A 715 -2.09 -16.25 -31.00
N VAL A 716 -1.32 -17.01 -30.22
CA VAL A 716 -1.57 -17.30 -28.83
C VAL A 716 -1.57 -16.01 -28.01
N GLU A 717 -0.59 -15.15 -28.28
CA GLU A 717 -0.44 -13.86 -27.61
C GLU A 717 -1.68 -12.97 -27.81
N SER A 718 -2.26 -12.98 -29.00
CA SER A 718 -3.49 -12.22 -29.29
C SER A 718 -4.70 -12.80 -28.59
N LYS A 719 -4.85 -14.12 -28.52
CA LYS A 719 -5.96 -14.77 -27.82
C LYS A 719 -5.94 -14.41 -26.33
N ILE A 720 -4.76 -14.47 -25.68
CA ILE A 720 -4.59 -14.16 -24.28
C ILE A 720 -4.82 -12.68 -24.03
N PHE A 721 -4.12 -11.81 -24.76
CA PHE A 721 -4.20 -10.36 -24.61
C PHE A 721 -5.62 -9.83 -24.80
N SER A 722 -6.27 -10.20 -25.89
CA SER A 722 -7.64 -9.76 -26.17
C SER A 722 -8.66 -10.34 -25.19
N GLY A 723 -8.42 -11.55 -24.70
CA GLY A 723 -9.25 -12.17 -23.68
C GLY A 723 -9.17 -11.42 -22.33
N ILE A 724 -7.97 -11.17 -21.82
CA ILE A 724 -7.76 -10.40 -20.58
C ILE A 724 -8.29 -8.98 -20.74
N LYS A 725 -7.92 -8.29 -21.82
CA LYS A 725 -8.42 -6.94 -22.10
C LYS A 725 -9.95 -6.88 -22.09
N LYS A 726 -10.63 -7.87 -22.68
CA LYS A 726 -12.10 -7.93 -22.67
C LYS A 726 -12.66 -8.00 -21.26
N LEU A 727 -12.05 -8.78 -20.38
CA LEU A 727 -12.45 -8.89 -18.99
C LEU A 727 -12.29 -7.56 -18.24
N GLU A 728 -11.17 -6.88 -18.48
CA GLU A 728 -10.91 -5.55 -17.91
C GLU A 728 -11.87 -4.48 -18.45
N ASP A 729 -12.14 -4.47 -19.76
CA ASP A 729 -13.11 -3.57 -20.39
C ASP A 729 -14.51 -3.74 -19.77
N LEU A 730 -14.92 -4.99 -19.48
CA LEU A 730 -16.17 -5.30 -18.83
C LEU A 730 -16.16 -4.83 -17.37
N ARG A 731 -15.09 -5.09 -16.64
CA ARG A 731 -14.94 -4.60 -15.25
C ARG A 731 -15.07 -3.08 -15.17
N VAL A 732 -14.35 -2.35 -16.01
CA VAL A 732 -14.39 -0.87 -16.06
C VAL A 732 -15.78 -0.36 -16.43
N LYS A 733 -16.51 -1.08 -17.27
CA LYS A 733 -17.82 -0.70 -17.77
C LYS A 733 -18.95 -0.85 -16.75
N TYR A 734 -18.94 -1.88 -15.90
CA TYR A 734 -20.03 -2.21 -14.99
C TYR A 734 -19.66 -1.87 -13.55
N ASN A 735 -20.48 -1.03 -12.90
CA ASN A 735 -20.21 -0.54 -11.54
C ASN A 735 -20.26 -1.65 -10.48
N VAL A 736 -21.00 -2.73 -10.73
CA VAL A 736 -21.09 -3.89 -9.81
C VAL A 736 -19.76 -4.50 -9.42
N PHE A 737 -18.69 -4.21 -10.18
CA PHE A 737 -17.32 -4.60 -9.83
C PHE A 737 -16.63 -3.66 -8.82
N SER A 738 -17.25 -2.54 -8.43
CA SER A 738 -16.72 -1.64 -7.40
C SER A 738 -16.51 -2.37 -6.06
N GLY A 739 -15.51 -1.93 -5.30
CA GLY A 739 -15.25 -2.44 -3.96
C GLY A 739 -16.38 -2.22 -2.96
N ASP A 740 -17.31 -1.32 -3.26
CA ASP A 740 -18.48 -1.06 -2.43
C ASP A 740 -19.62 -2.08 -2.67
N GLY A 741 -19.48 -2.98 -3.67
CA GLY A 741 -20.45 -4.02 -3.98
C GLY A 741 -20.42 -5.17 -2.96
N GLU A 742 -21.59 -5.57 -2.46
CA GLU A 742 -21.77 -6.74 -1.60
C GLU A 742 -21.49 -8.03 -2.42
N THR A 743 -20.76 -8.98 -1.82
CA THR A 743 -20.50 -10.29 -2.44
C THR A 743 -21.08 -11.40 -1.56
N LYS A 744 -21.80 -12.34 -2.20
CA LYS A 744 -22.40 -13.51 -1.54
C LYS A 744 -22.01 -14.79 -2.28
N LEU A 745 -21.50 -15.76 -1.57
CA LEU A 745 -21.21 -17.09 -2.12
C LEU A 745 -22.51 -17.84 -2.43
N ILE A 746 -22.51 -18.61 -3.51
CA ILE A 746 -23.59 -19.51 -3.91
C ILE A 746 -23.14 -20.94 -3.67
N ASP A 747 -23.93 -21.69 -2.91
CA ASP A 747 -23.66 -23.10 -2.65
C ASP A 747 -24.04 -23.95 -3.86
N LEU A 748 -23.10 -24.80 -4.30
CA LEU A 748 -23.28 -25.77 -5.38
C LEU A 748 -22.88 -27.16 -4.89
N ASP A 749 -23.53 -28.19 -5.40
CA ASP A 749 -23.20 -29.59 -5.09
C ASP A 749 -21.87 -30.02 -5.73
N ASP A 750 -21.51 -29.44 -6.87
CA ASP A 750 -20.27 -29.77 -7.57
C ASP A 750 -19.08 -28.97 -7.00
N ILE A 751 -18.15 -29.67 -6.35
CA ILE A 751 -16.98 -29.09 -5.70
C ILE A 751 -15.97 -28.48 -6.68
N SER A 752 -16.07 -28.78 -7.98
CA SER A 752 -15.18 -28.21 -8.99
C SER A 752 -15.69 -26.90 -9.58
N VAL A 753 -16.88 -26.45 -9.17
CA VAL A 753 -17.50 -25.21 -9.64
C VAL A 753 -17.63 -24.22 -8.49
N LEU A 754 -17.09 -23.05 -8.68
CA LEU A 754 -17.29 -21.92 -7.78
C LEU A 754 -18.35 -20.97 -8.34
N ALA A 755 -19.27 -20.52 -7.50
CA ALA A 755 -20.18 -19.45 -7.87
C ALA A 755 -20.35 -18.45 -6.73
N PHE A 756 -20.49 -17.18 -7.09
CA PHE A 756 -20.85 -16.09 -6.17
C PHE A 756 -21.62 -14.99 -6.89
N MET A 757 -22.33 -14.18 -6.11
CA MET A 757 -23.14 -13.06 -6.58
C MET A 757 -22.55 -11.76 -6.03
N ARG A 758 -22.45 -10.75 -6.88
CA ARG A 758 -22.15 -9.37 -6.49
C ARG A 758 -23.37 -8.49 -6.69
N ASN A 759 -23.63 -7.61 -5.74
CA ASN A 759 -24.74 -6.66 -5.79
C ASN A 759 -24.23 -5.26 -5.51
N LEU A 760 -24.63 -4.32 -6.34
CA LEU A 760 -24.42 -2.89 -6.11
C LEU A 760 -25.60 -2.11 -6.65
N GLU A 761 -26.33 -1.41 -5.78
CA GLU A 761 -27.53 -0.66 -6.13
C GLU A 761 -28.55 -1.52 -6.90
N ASP A 762 -28.82 -1.20 -8.17
CA ASP A 762 -29.74 -1.92 -9.06
C ASP A 762 -29.00 -2.94 -9.98
N GLU A 763 -27.70 -3.10 -9.81
CA GLU A 763 -26.87 -4.04 -10.58
C GLU A 763 -26.64 -5.34 -9.81
N ASN A 764 -26.83 -6.48 -10.50
CA ASN A 764 -26.57 -7.81 -9.99
C ASN A 764 -25.73 -8.59 -10.99
N LEU A 765 -24.66 -9.23 -10.51
CA LEU A 765 -23.73 -10.04 -11.29
C LEU A 765 -23.50 -11.38 -10.61
N ILE A 766 -23.79 -12.48 -11.29
CA ILE A 766 -23.45 -13.82 -10.85
C ILE A 766 -22.23 -14.28 -11.64
N CYS A 767 -21.16 -14.64 -10.92
CA CYS A 767 -19.92 -15.16 -11.47
C CYS A 767 -19.88 -16.67 -11.23
N VAL A 768 -19.60 -17.45 -12.28
CA VAL A 768 -19.49 -18.92 -12.22
C VAL A 768 -18.19 -19.34 -12.88
N PHE A 769 -17.44 -20.26 -12.25
CA PHE A 769 -16.13 -20.74 -12.70
C PHE A 769 -16.08 -22.26 -12.60
N ASN A 770 -15.77 -22.93 -13.70
CA ASN A 770 -15.52 -24.38 -13.72
C ASN A 770 -14.00 -24.65 -13.70
N PHE A 771 -13.49 -25.16 -12.58
CA PHE A 771 -12.06 -25.48 -12.38
C PHE A 771 -11.68 -26.87 -12.92
N SER A 772 -12.55 -27.50 -13.72
CA SER A 772 -12.29 -28.84 -14.24
C SER A 772 -12.21 -28.88 -15.76
N GLU A 773 -11.64 -29.96 -16.26
CA GLU A 773 -11.52 -30.28 -17.70
C GLU A 773 -12.80 -30.88 -18.31
N TRP A 774 -13.90 -30.94 -17.56
CA TRP A 774 -15.19 -31.48 -18.02
C TRP A 774 -16.27 -30.41 -18.09
N ASP A 775 -17.22 -30.61 -19.02
CA ASP A 775 -18.49 -29.87 -19.00
C ASP A 775 -19.20 -30.10 -17.66
N LYS A 776 -19.70 -29.06 -17.05
CA LYS A 776 -20.47 -29.10 -15.81
C LYS A 776 -21.86 -28.55 -16.02
N ASN A 777 -22.82 -29.32 -15.58
CA ASN A 777 -24.22 -28.90 -15.54
C ASN A 777 -24.56 -28.55 -14.10
N ILE A 778 -24.96 -27.30 -13.86
CA ILE A 778 -25.23 -26.80 -12.53
C ILE A 778 -26.61 -26.12 -12.46
N ASN A 779 -27.20 -26.15 -11.27
CA ASN A 779 -28.41 -25.39 -10.96
C ASN A 779 -28.08 -24.36 -9.88
N LEU A 780 -28.27 -23.08 -10.19
CA LEU A 780 -28.03 -21.99 -9.24
C LEU A 780 -29.16 -21.84 -8.21
N ASN A 781 -30.30 -22.53 -8.41
CA ASN A 781 -31.50 -22.38 -7.57
C ASN A 781 -32.00 -20.92 -7.49
N LEU A 782 -31.84 -20.16 -8.57
CA LEU A 782 -32.22 -18.77 -8.69
C LEU A 782 -33.23 -18.59 -9.83
N ASP A 783 -33.96 -17.47 -9.81
CA ASP A 783 -34.94 -17.13 -10.84
C ASP A 783 -34.52 -15.90 -11.63
N GLY A 784 -34.91 -15.91 -12.90
CA GLY A 784 -34.80 -14.74 -13.76
C GLY A 784 -33.93 -14.93 -14.99
N LYS A 785 -34.00 -13.95 -15.87
CA LYS A 785 -33.20 -13.92 -17.08
C LYS A 785 -32.00 -13.01 -16.85
N TYR A 786 -30.82 -13.54 -17.13
CA TYR A 786 -29.55 -12.86 -17.02
C TYR A 786 -28.81 -12.91 -18.36
N LYS A 787 -28.03 -11.87 -18.62
CA LYS A 787 -27.17 -11.79 -19.79
C LYS A 787 -25.75 -12.12 -19.36
N ASP A 788 -25.11 -13.10 -19.96
CA ASP A 788 -23.68 -13.28 -19.84
C ASP A 788 -22.97 -12.14 -20.59
N ILE A 789 -22.33 -11.27 -19.85
CA ILE A 789 -21.66 -10.09 -20.43
C ILE A 789 -20.38 -10.45 -21.18
N ILE A 790 -19.82 -11.66 -20.98
CA ILE A 790 -18.65 -12.15 -21.71
C ILE A 790 -19.06 -12.60 -23.11
N THR A 791 -20.10 -13.43 -23.23
CA THR A 791 -20.52 -14.04 -24.50
C THR A 791 -21.71 -13.36 -25.16
N GLU A 792 -22.37 -12.43 -24.47
CA GLU A 792 -23.62 -11.75 -24.88
C GLU A 792 -24.83 -12.69 -24.88
N ALA A 793 -24.70 -13.96 -24.52
CA ALA A 793 -25.79 -14.95 -24.43
C ALA A 793 -26.74 -14.64 -23.27
N THR A 794 -28.00 -15.06 -23.40
CA THR A 794 -29.02 -14.90 -22.35
C THR A 794 -29.36 -16.25 -21.77
N TYR A 795 -29.33 -16.33 -20.44
CA TYR A 795 -29.63 -17.52 -19.66
C TYR A 795 -30.88 -17.28 -18.81
N ASN A 796 -31.71 -18.31 -18.66
CA ASN A 796 -32.79 -18.32 -17.68
C ASN A 796 -32.33 -19.20 -16.49
N LEU A 797 -32.19 -18.63 -15.31
CA LEU A 797 -31.60 -19.30 -14.16
C LEU A 797 -32.48 -20.40 -13.54
N LYS A 798 -33.71 -20.59 -14.05
CA LYS A 798 -34.53 -21.78 -13.72
C LYS A 798 -34.03 -23.02 -14.42
N ASP A 799 -33.32 -22.84 -15.52
CA ASP A 799 -32.82 -23.94 -16.33
C ASP A 799 -31.41 -24.35 -15.84
N GLU A 800 -31.03 -25.58 -16.08
CA GLU A 800 -29.67 -26.07 -15.82
C GLU A 800 -28.68 -25.31 -16.73
N LEU A 801 -27.58 -24.84 -16.16
CA LEU A 801 -26.54 -24.11 -16.87
C LEU A 801 -25.40 -25.07 -17.21
N ASN A 802 -25.04 -25.15 -18.49
CA ASN A 802 -23.83 -25.84 -18.92
C ASN A 802 -22.63 -24.91 -18.90
N VAL A 803 -21.61 -25.23 -18.07
CA VAL A 803 -20.33 -24.52 -17.96
C VAL A 803 -19.22 -25.35 -18.57
N LYS A 804 -18.61 -24.86 -19.65
CA LYS A 804 -17.55 -25.56 -20.40
C LYS A 804 -16.31 -25.79 -19.54
N PRO A 805 -15.39 -26.70 -19.95
CA PRO A 805 -14.11 -26.91 -19.30
C PRO A 805 -13.34 -25.60 -19.14
N TYR A 806 -12.94 -25.28 -17.88
CA TYR A 806 -12.31 -24.01 -17.53
C TYR A 806 -13.11 -22.78 -17.99
N GLY A 807 -14.43 -22.94 -18.11
CA GLY A 807 -15.35 -21.92 -18.57
C GLY A 807 -15.76 -20.95 -17.47
N VAL A 808 -16.15 -19.76 -17.92
CA VAL A 808 -16.61 -18.65 -17.07
C VAL A 808 -17.96 -18.15 -17.56
N LEU A 809 -18.86 -17.84 -16.63
CA LEU A 809 -20.08 -17.08 -16.91
C LEU A 809 -20.11 -15.84 -16.01
N TRP A 810 -20.32 -14.67 -16.60
CA TRP A 810 -20.61 -13.41 -15.90
C TRP A 810 -22.05 -12.98 -16.22
N LEU A 811 -22.98 -13.52 -15.44
CA LEU A 811 -24.42 -13.35 -15.63
C LEU A 811 -24.88 -12.06 -14.98
N TYR A 812 -25.12 -11.06 -15.79
CA TYR A 812 -25.50 -9.70 -15.35
C TYR A 812 -26.99 -9.42 -15.54
N LYS A 813 -27.55 -8.70 -14.60
CA LYS A 813 -28.91 -8.17 -14.64
C LYS A 813 -28.92 -6.79 -13.99
N LYS A 814 -29.63 -5.86 -14.64
CA LYS A 814 -29.99 -4.57 -14.05
C LYS A 814 -31.49 -4.60 -13.73
N SER A 815 -31.84 -4.27 -12.48
CA SER A 815 -33.22 -4.31 -11.97
C SER A 815 -34.04 -3.15 -12.47
#